data_5dcf35fa75888fc8828da1fbe6297403
#
_entry.id   5dcf35fa75888fc8828da1fbe6297403
#
_cell.length_a   1.000
_cell.length_b   1.000
_cell.length_c   1.000
_cell.angle_alpha   90.00
_cell.angle_beta   90.00
_cell.angle_gamma   90.00
#
_symmetry.space_group_name_H-M   'P 1'
#
loop_
_entity.id
_entity.type
_entity.pdbx_description
1 polymer ?
#
loop_
_entity_poly.entity_id
_entity_poly.type
_entity_poly.pdbx_seq_one_letter_code
_entity_poly.pdbx_strand_id
1 'polypeptide(L)'
;MNPRFSDFVDKQTGYTTKNMLAAPLMSGKDVLGVVMAINKVGGNEFAKADEDLFTKYITFATVIALQHYTAYMYNVESRRSQVLLWSASKVFEELTDIERQFHKALYTVRTYLQCERYSVGLLDMTKEKEFYDEWPIKLGDVEPYKGPKTPDGREIIFYKIIDYLLENKEEIKVIPTPPVDHWALVSGLPTYVAENGFICNMMNVAADDYFTFQKEAVDESGFVIKNVLSLPIVNKKEEIVGIATFFNRKDGKPFDEQDEQITEALTQFLGWSVLNCDTYDKLNRMEWKKEIAQEMVMYQTKATPAEVQQILNTKEKFDQNPEDCDQKEMYKLLRANIPEAKDVDLLEFSFSDFPLSEVDLIKCGIRCFFELGVVEKFKVPAEVLTRWMYTVRKGYRDITYHNWRHGFNVGQTMFCLLQTGKLRRYYTDLDAFAMVAAAFCHDIDHRGTNNLYQTKSGSPLAKLHGSSILERHHLEYSKTLMAEENVNIFQSLQKRQFENVQHLHDVCIIATDLALYFKKRTMFQKIVDATEPMADEKEAIAYVANNPIRKEIIMAMMMTGCDLSAITKPWEVQSKVALMVAAEFWEQGDLERTVLDQQPIPMMDRNKSDELPKMQCGFIDFVCSFVYKEFSRFHKEITPMFDGLNNNRVHWKELADIYQAKVDALENERKRLEEEQAKKAGEDGGGEGGKSKTCTIF
;
A
#
# COMPACT_ATOMS: atom_id res chain seq x y z
N MET A 1 -17.55 56.33 44.85
CA MET A 1 -16.64 55.39 44.19
C MET A 1 -16.42 55.81 42.75
N ASN A 2 -15.19 55.75 42.26
CA ASN A 2 -14.92 56.01 40.84
C ASN A 2 -15.63 54.96 39.97
N PRO A 3 -16.40 55.36 38.92
CA PRO A 3 -17.16 54.43 38.10
C PRO A 3 -16.28 53.44 37.31
N ARG A 4 -14.97 53.61 37.31
CA ARG A 4 -13.99 52.72 36.69
C ARG A 4 -13.39 51.69 37.64
N PHE A 5 -13.75 51.72 38.94
CA PHE A 5 -13.26 50.77 39.93
C PHE A 5 -14.13 49.51 39.93
N SER A 6 -13.48 48.36 39.79
CA SER A 6 -14.11 47.03 39.93
C SER A 6 -13.70 46.43 41.29
N ASP A 7 -14.68 45.97 42.06
CA ASP A 7 -14.48 45.33 43.37
C ASP A 7 -14.22 43.80 43.23
N PHE A 8 -13.98 43.33 42.01
CA PHE A 8 -13.79 41.91 41.71
C PHE A 8 -12.60 41.32 42.49
N VAL A 9 -11.45 42.02 42.48
CA VAL A 9 -10.24 41.54 43.16
C VAL A 9 -10.43 41.63 44.69
N ASP A 10 -11.08 42.66 45.18
CA ASP A 10 -11.39 42.79 46.60
C ASP A 10 -12.27 41.63 47.09
N LYS A 11 -13.25 41.25 46.31
CA LYS A 11 -14.12 40.09 46.61
C LYS A 11 -13.37 38.75 46.61
N GLN A 12 -12.43 38.59 45.71
CA GLN A 12 -11.62 37.37 45.65
C GLN A 12 -10.59 37.25 46.77
N THR A 13 -9.97 38.37 47.13
CA THR A 13 -8.85 38.39 48.08
C THR A 13 -9.27 38.68 49.52
N GLY A 14 -10.51 39.11 49.72
CA GLY A 14 -10.98 39.61 51.02
C GLY A 14 -10.38 40.96 51.44
N TYR A 15 -9.63 41.60 50.56
CA TYR A 15 -9.03 42.92 50.79
C TYR A 15 -10.04 43.99 50.45
N THR A 16 -10.02 45.12 51.21
CA THR A 16 -10.93 46.24 50.95
C THR A 16 -10.12 47.44 50.48
N THR A 17 -10.28 47.82 49.22
CA THR A 17 -9.63 48.98 48.62
C THR A 17 -10.39 50.27 49.04
N LYS A 18 -9.74 51.17 49.80
CA LYS A 18 -10.31 52.42 50.24
C LYS A 18 -9.87 53.59 49.34
N ASN A 19 -8.62 53.61 48.95
CA ASN A 19 -8.05 54.61 48.04
C ASN A 19 -6.91 53.95 47.22
N MET A 20 -6.65 54.50 46.05
CA MET A 20 -5.64 53.93 45.12
C MET A 20 -4.99 55.07 44.33
N LEU A 21 -3.68 54.95 44.15
CA LEU A 21 -2.88 55.76 43.23
C LEU A 21 -2.23 54.79 42.22
N ALA A 22 -2.50 54.99 40.93
CA ALA A 22 -1.97 54.14 39.87
C ALA A 22 -1.26 54.98 38.81
N ALA A 23 -0.10 54.54 38.37
CA ALA A 23 0.61 55.12 37.25
C ALA A 23 1.25 54.08 36.33
N PRO A 24 1.28 54.32 35.01
CA PRO A 24 1.88 53.41 34.05
C PRO A 24 3.41 53.49 34.07
N LEU A 25 4.07 52.36 33.88
CA LEU A 25 5.48 52.27 33.52
C LEU A 25 5.60 52.39 32.00
N MET A 26 6.16 53.49 31.52
CA MET A 26 6.19 53.80 30.08
C MET A 26 7.56 53.58 29.46
N SER A 27 7.62 52.90 28.32
CA SER A 27 8.78 52.89 27.43
C SER A 27 8.44 53.60 26.13
N GLY A 28 8.79 54.87 26.02
CA GLY A 28 8.34 55.70 24.91
C GLY A 28 6.82 55.87 24.90
N LYS A 29 6.13 55.21 23.94
CA LYS A 29 4.66 55.21 23.83
C LYS A 29 4.02 53.95 24.40
N ASP A 30 4.81 52.92 24.73
CA ASP A 30 4.31 51.62 25.15
C ASP A 30 4.23 51.53 26.68
N VAL A 31 3.15 50.93 27.17
CA VAL A 31 2.94 50.64 28.57
C VAL A 31 3.55 49.29 28.91
N LEU A 32 4.63 49.24 29.69
CA LEU A 32 5.28 48.01 30.16
C LEU A 32 4.53 47.35 31.32
N GLY A 33 3.82 48.13 32.07
CA GLY A 33 3.08 47.71 33.25
C GLY A 33 2.40 48.86 33.98
N VAL A 34 1.71 48.57 35.05
CA VAL A 34 1.07 49.55 35.92
C VAL A 34 1.47 49.30 37.38
N VAL A 35 1.95 50.31 38.06
CA VAL A 35 2.20 50.26 39.50
C VAL A 35 1.04 50.89 40.24
N MET A 36 0.52 50.20 41.25
CA MET A 36 -0.58 50.68 42.09
C MET A 36 -0.16 50.73 43.55
N ALA A 37 -0.37 51.86 44.19
CA ALA A 37 -0.31 51.98 45.61
C ALA A 37 -1.75 51.97 46.15
N ILE A 38 -2.06 51.07 47.07
CA ILE A 38 -3.41 50.85 47.58
C ILE A 38 -3.43 51.10 49.07
N ASN A 39 -4.42 51.87 49.55
CA ASN A 39 -4.69 52.16 50.95
C ASN A 39 -3.54 52.86 51.63
N LYS A 40 -3.48 54.17 51.45
CA LYS A 40 -2.50 55.05 52.13
C LYS A 40 -2.55 54.85 53.65
N VAL A 41 -1.36 54.62 54.26
CA VAL A 41 -1.22 54.51 55.70
C VAL A 41 -1.22 55.91 56.32
N GLY A 42 -2.07 56.11 57.30
CA GLY A 42 -2.14 57.40 58.01
C GLY A 42 -2.94 58.49 57.33
N GLY A 43 -3.75 58.18 56.30
CA GLY A 43 -4.60 59.15 55.60
C GLY A 43 -5.74 58.50 54.81
N ASN A 44 -6.80 59.26 54.52
CA ASN A 44 -7.96 58.79 53.81
C ASN A 44 -7.85 58.93 52.27
N GLU A 45 -6.93 59.74 51.78
CA GLU A 45 -6.73 60.08 50.39
C GLU A 45 -5.24 60.26 50.02
N PHE A 46 -4.83 59.99 48.80
CA PHE A 46 -3.52 60.39 48.28
C PHE A 46 -3.56 61.89 47.93
N ALA A 47 -2.65 62.65 48.46
CA ALA A 47 -2.51 64.09 48.17
C ALA A 47 -1.59 64.32 46.97
N LYS A 48 -1.59 65.51 46.38
CA LYS A 48 -0.74 65.86 45.25
C LYS A 48 0.77 65.69 45.55
N ALA A 49 1.20 65.88 46.79
CA ALA A 49 2.57 65.53 47.18
C ALA A 49 2.92 64.08 47.13
N ASP A 50 1.93 63.15 47.32
CA ASP A 50 2.09 61.74 47.17
C ASP A 50 2.17 61.32 45.67
N GLU A 51 1.38 62.00 44.82
CA GLU A 51 1.45 61.86 43.38
C GLU A 51 2.82 62.27 42.81
N ASP A 52 3.33 63.42 43.23
CA ASP A 52 4.64 63.91 42.79
C ASP A 52 5.78 62.97 43.24
N LEU A 53 5.69 62.49 44.48
CA LEU A 53 6.65 61.48 44.98
C LEU A 53 6.55 60.15 44.27
N PHE A 54 5.35 59.67 44.06
CA PHE A 54 5.08 58.45 43.35
C PHE A 54 5.59 58.52 41.92
N THR A 55 5.37 59.67 41.23
CA THR A 55 5.86 59.86 39.85
C THR A 55 7.38 59.80 39.75
N LYS A 56 8.10 60.38 40.76
CA LYS A 56 9.57 60.30 40.82
C LYS A 56 10.04 58.80 40.92
N TYR A 57 9.42 58.04 41.81
CA TYR A 57 9.79 56.61 41.97
C TYR A 57 9.37 55.78 40.80
N ILE A 58 8.26 56.11 40.13
CA ILE A 58 7.84 55.41 38.87
C ILE A 58 8.89 55.55 37.77
N THR A 59 9.58 56.73 37.71
CA THR A 59 10.65 56.88 36.70
C THR A 59 11.80 55.92 36.93
N PHE A 60 12.20 55.67 38.17
CA PHE A 60 13.21 54.62 38.47
C PHE A 60 12.68 53.26 38.29
N ALA A 61 11.46 52.99 38.71
CA ALA A 61 10.81 51.67 38.50
C ALA A 61 10.69 51.33 37.00
N THR A 62 10.43 52.33 36.15
CA THR A 62 10.38 52.14 34.69
C THR A 62 11.72 51.70 34.12
N VAL A 63 12.85 52.30 34.58
CA VAL A 63 14.18 51.89 34.12
C VAL A 63 14.48 50.43 34.50
N ILE A 64 14.15 50.05 35.74
CA ILE A 64 14.35 48.68 36.23
C ILE A 64 13.46 47.71 35.48
N ALA A 65 12.17 48.03 35.30
CA ALA A 65 11.23 47.20 34.56
C ALA A 65 11.65 47.01 33.09
N LEU A 66 12.10 48.10 32.44
CA LEU A 66 12.61 48.05 31.07
C LEU A 66 13.86 47.15 30.97
N GLN A 67 14.79 47.27 31.91
CA GLN A 67 15.99 46.43 31.94
C GLN A 67 15.63 44.94 32.11
N HIS A 68 14.74 44.65 33.04
CA HIS A 68 14.27 43.27 33.24
C HIS A 68 13.50 42.75 32.03
N TYR A 69 12.63 43.55 31.44
CA TYR A 69 11.90 43.18 30.22
C TYR A 69 12.85 42.92 29.05
N THR A 70 13.85 43.78 28.84
CA THR A 70 14.85 43.59 27.79
C THR A 70 15.68 42.31 28.03
N ALA A 71 16.09 42.05 29.26
CA ALA A 71 16.81 40.83 29.62
C ALA A 71 15.94 39.57 29.43
N TYR A 72 14.66 39.66 29.78
CA TYR A 72 13.69 38.60 29.55
C TYR A 72 13.55 38.28 28.04
N MET A 73 13.32 39.32 27.22
CA MET A 73 13.20 39.14 25.76
C MET A 73 14.48 38.60 25.14
N TYR A 74 15.65 39.07 25.59
CA TYR A 74 16.92 38.50 25.13
C TYR A 74 17.09 37.03 25.51
N ASN A 75 16.70 36.63 26.71
CA ASN A 75 16.76 35.23 27.14
C ASN A 75 15.80 34.33 26.35
N VAL A 76 14.59 34.81 26.06
CA VAL A 76 13.62 34.11 25.25
C VAL A 76 14.17 33.87 23.83
N GLU A 77 14.69 34.93 23.20
CA GLU A 77 15.24 34.83 21.84
C GLU A 77 16.52 33.99 21.80
N SER A 78 17.37 34.08 22.83
CA SER A 78 18.56 33.22 22.96
C SER A 78 18.19 31.75 23.08
N ARG A 79 17.18 31.41 23.90
CA ARG A 79 16.69 30.05 24.06
C ARG A 79 16.09 29.53 22.75
N ARG A 80 15.28 30.36 22.10
CA ARG A 80 14.70 30.02 20.78
C ARG A 80 15.81 29.68 19.76
N SER A 81 16.83 30.53 19.67
CA SER A 81 17.97 30.33 18.77
C SER A 81 18.77 29.07 19.12
N GLN A 82 18.97 28.78 20.40
CA GLN A 82 19.66 27.55 20.84
C GLN A 82 18.88 26.28 20.47
N VAL A 83 17.57 26.26 20.69
CA VAL A 83 16.68 25.16 20.31
C VAL A 83 16.76 24.94 18.82
N LEU A 84 16.70 25.99 18.01
CA LEU A 84 16.83 25.94 16.57
C LEU A 84 18.16 25.32 16.12
N LEU A 85 19.29 25.81 16.67
CA LEU A 85 20.62 25.30 16.35
C LEU A 85 20.81 23.82 16.73
N TRP A 86 20.34 23.43 17.90
CA TRP A 86 20.47 22.05 18.37
C TRP A 86 19.56 21.10 17.59
N SER A 87 18.34 21.51 17.30
CA SER A 87 17.43 20.72 16.50
C SER A 87 17.97 20.51 15.07
N ALA A 88 18.53 21.56 14.46
CA ALA A 88 19.19 21.48 13.17
C ALA A 88 20.37 20.49 13.19
N SER A 89 21.26 20.61 14.18
CA SER A 89 22.40 19.70 14.34
C SER A 89 21.95 18.24 14.45
N LYS A 90 20.90 17.96 15.21
CA LYS A 90 20.40 16.62 15.45
C LYS A 90 19.68 16.01 14.25
N VAL A 91 18.94 16.81 13.49
CA VAL A 91 18.29 16.38 12.25
C VAL A 91 19.34 15.96 11.20
N PHE A 92 20.47 16.68 11.12
CA PHE A 92 21.55 16.31 10.18
C PHE A 92 22.34 15.06 10.57
N GLU A 93 22.24 14.58 11.81
CA GLU A 93 22.87 13.33 12.23
C GLU A 93 22.13 12.07 11.74
N GLU A 94 20.86 12.20 11.37
CA GLU A 94 20.01 11.09 10.92
C GLU A 94 19.20 11.54 9.71
N LEU A 95 19.58 11.14 8.51
CA LEU A 95 18.93 11.60 7.27
C LEU A 95 17.92 10.60 6.71
N THR A 96 17.83 9.40 7.28
CA THR A 96 17.16 8.26 6.66
C THR A 96 15.86 7.83 7.33
N ASP A 97 15.64 8.22 8.59
CA ASP A 97 14.53 7.73 9.40
C ASP A 97 13.83 8.91 10.09
N ILE A 98 12.63 9.23 9.61
CA ILE A 98 11.84 10.36 10.07
C ILE A 98 11.44 10.20 11.56
N GLU A 99 11.18 8.98 12.01
CA GLU A 99 10.81 8.70 13.39
C GLU A 99 11.98 9.03 14.33
N ARG A 100 13.18 8.62 13.95
CA ARG A 100 14.41 8.92 14.71
C ARG A 100 14.81 10.40 14.62
N GLN A 101 14.63 11.02 13.44
CA GLN A 101 14.87 12.46 13.29
C GLN A 101 13.98 13.28 14.24
N PHE A 102 12.68 12.98 14.25
CA PHE A 102 11.73 13.64 15.12
C PHE A 102 12.06 13.37 16.60
N HIS A 103 12.40 12.13 16.93
CA HIS A 103 12.82 11.81 18.30
C HIS A 103 14.04 12.60 18.73
N LYS A 104 15.09 12.67 17.92
CA LYS A 104 16.30 13.43 18.23
C LYS A 104 16.03 14.93 18.35
N ALA A 105 15.24 15.52 17.45
CA ALA A 105 14.85 16.92 17.51
C ALA A 105 14.04 17.23 18.77
N LEU A 106 13.03 16.43 19.06
CA LEU A 106 12.14 16.58 20.21
C LEU A 106 12.84 16.25 21.53
N TYR A 107 13.74 15.27 21.56
CA TYR A 107 14.56 14.95 22.73
C TYR A 107 15.47 16.11 23.15
N THR A 108 16.02 16.82 22.19
CA THR A 108 16.87 18.00 22.46
C THR A 108 16.06 19.12 23.13
N VAL A 109 14.80 19.26 22.77
CA VAL A 109 13.88 20.25 23.32
C VAL A 109 13.36 19.86 24.70
N ARG A 110 13.43 18.60 25.08
CA ARG A 110 13.01 18.06 26.39
C ARG A 110 13.57 18.83 27.58
N THR A 111 14.75 19.39 27.46
CA THR A 111 15.39 20.18 28.51
C THR A 111 14.62 21.50 28.79
N TYR A 112 13.93 22.00 27.78
CA TYR A 112 13.17 23.28 27.87
C TYR A 112 11.66 23.02 27.98
N LEU A 113 11.14 22.07 27.16
CA LEU A 113 9.74 21.67 27.17
C LEU A 113 9.60 20.36 27.98
N GLN A 114 9.33 20.50 29.26
CA GLN A 114 9.18 19.35 30.16
C GLN A 114 7.76 18.77 30.06
N CYS A 115 7.49 17.98 29.01
CA CYS A 115 6.23 17.23 28.87
C CYS A 115 6.41 15.74 29.19
N GLU A 116 5.31 15.07 29.54
CA GLU A 116 5.30 13.64 29.85
C GLU A 116 5.29 12.78 28.58
N ARG A 117 4.58 13.24 27.55
CA ARG A 117 4.38 12.52 26.28
C ARG A 117 4.18 13.49 25.13
N TYR A 118 4.55 13.10 23.93
CA TYR A 118 4.21 13.84 22.72
C TYR A 118 3.88 12.90 21.57
N SER A 119 3.06 13.36 20.64
CA SER A 119 2.73 12.62 19.42
C SER A 119 2.87 13.51 18.19
N VAL A 120 3.22 12.90 17.08
CA VAL A 120 3.25 13.56 15.77
C VAL A 120 2.32 12.80 14.84
N GLY A 121 1.29 13.47 14.36
CA GLY A 121 0.41 12.98 13.30
C GLY A 121 0.86 13.53 11.96
N LEU A 122 1.23 12.65 11.01
CA LEU A 122 1.62 13.05 9.66
C LEU A 122 0.43 12.97 8.73
N LEU A 123 0.22 14.04 7.96
CA LEU A 123 -0.84 14.13 6.95
C LEU A 123 -0.39 13.52 5.63
N ASP A 124 -1.31 12.90 4.95
CA ASP A 124 -1.09 12.41 3.59
C ASP A 124 -1.04 13.59 2.62
N MET A 125 0.19 13.97 2.24
CA MET A 125 0.44 15.22 1.49
C MET A 125 0.29 15.08 -0.01
N THR A 126 0.51 13.91 -0.59
CA THR A 126 0.79 13.84 -2.03
C THR A 126 0.72 12.45 -2.62
N LYS A 127 0.35 11.49 -1.85
CA LYS A 127 0.04 10.23 -2.51
C LYS A 127 -1.25 10.50 -3.26
N GLU A 128 -1.11 10.86 -4.55
CA GLU A 128 -1.98 10.27 -5.52
C GLU A 128 -2.00 8.80 -5.14
N LYS A 129 -3.01 8.40 -4.38
CA LYS A 129 -3.21 7.00 -4.02
C LYS A 129 -3.22 6.29 -5.35
N GLU A 130 -2.23 5.49 -5.60
CA GLU A 130 -2.17 4.75 -6.85
C GLU A 130 -3.48 3.99 -6.93
N PHE A 131 -4.11 3.97 -8.10
CA PHE A 131 -5.45 3.40 -8.31
C PHE A 131 -5.64 2.05 -7.58
N TYR A 132 -4.63 1.20 -7.59
CA TYR A 132 -4.67 -0.13 -6.98
C TYR A 132 -4.58 -0.12 -5.44
N ASP A 133 -4.09 0.93 -4.79
CA ASP A 133 -4.12 1.05 -3.33
C ASP A 133 -5.54 1.29 -2.82
N GLU A 134 -6.37 1.94 -3.63
CA GLU A 134 -7.78 2.21 -3.35
C GLU A 134 -8.74 1.27 -4.08
N TRP A 135 -8.25 0.45 -5.00
CA TRP A 135 -9.09 -0.30 -5.92
C TRP A 135 -10.16 -1.17 -5.24
N PRO A 136 -9.90 -1.93 -4.17
CA PRO A 136 -10.94 -2.66 -3.46
C PRO A 136 -12.00 -1.74 -2.81
N ILE A 137 -11.64 -0.50 -2.56
CA ILE A 137 -12.50 0.53 -1.95
C ILE A 137 -13.31 1.25 -3.04
N LYS A 138 -12.68 1.59 -4.17
CA LYS A 138 -13.35 2.25 -5.31
C LYS A 138 -14.36 1.35 -6.03
N LEU A 139 -14.23 0.04 -5.93
CA LEU A 139 -15.21 -0.92 -6.43
C LEU A 139 -16.45 -1.09 -5.52
N GLY A 140 -16.45 -0.47 -4.33
CA GLY A 140 -17.63 -0.28 -3.51
C GLY A 140 -18.23 1.11 -3.73
N ASP A 141 -19.46 1.35 -3.23
CA ASP A 141 -20.05 2.68 -3.15
C ASP A 141 -19.27 3.51 -2.12
N VAL A 142 -18.12 4.06 -2.52
CA VAL A 142 -17.36 4.98 -1.67
C VAL A 142 -18.02 6.34 -1.79
N GLU A 143 -18.65 6.78 -0.71
CA GLU A 143 -19.08 8.17 -0.62
C GLU A 143 -17.86 9.11 -0.78
N PRO A 144 -18.02 10.24 -1.51
CA PRO A 144 -16.98 11.25 -1.57
C PRO A 144 -16.58 11.69 -0.16
N TYR A 145 -15.29 11.95 0.06
CA TYR A 145 -14.81 12.46 1.34
C TYR A 145 -15.59 13.71 1.77
N LYS A 146 -16.27 13.63 2.91
CA LYS A 146 -17.07 14.70 3.50
C LYS A 146 -16.42 15.30 4.76
N GLY A 147 -15.19 14.89 5.06
CA GLY A 147 -14.46 15.32 6.25
C GLY A 147 -13.89 16.73 6.14
N PRO A 148 -13.24 17.20 7.22
CA PRO A 148 -12.59 18.50 7.27
C PRO A 148 -11.41 18.58 6.30
N LYS A 149 -11.12 19.80 5.83
CA LYS A 149 -10.03 20.09 4.90
C LYS A 149 -9.07 21.12 5.46
N THR A 150 -7.82 21.05 5.07
CA THR A 150 -6.81 22.06 5.37
C THR A 150 -7.17 23.43 4.74
N PRO A 151 -6.55 24.55 5.16
CA PRO A 151 -6.83 25.86 4.58
C PRO A 151 -6.63 25.94 3.06
N ASP A 152 -5.74 25.13 2.50
CA ASP A 152 -5.47 25.01 1.06
C ASP A 152 -6.36 23.98 0.34
N GLY A 153 -7.37 23.43 1.02
CA GLY A 153 -8.44 22.59 0.46
C GLY A 153 -8.12 21.11 0.35
N ARG A 154 -7.01 20.62 0.89
CA ARG A 154 -6.65 19.20 0.92
C ARG A 154 -7.43 18.43 2.00
N GLU A 155 -7.67 17.16 1.76
CA GLU A 155 -8.29 16.25 2.72
C GLU A 155 -7.38 16.02 3.94
N ILE A 156 -7.94 16.07 5.15
CA ILE A 156 -7.19 15.80 6.37
C ILE A 156 -7.25 14.30 6.66
N ILE A 157 -6.20 13.60 6.26
CA ILE A 157 -6.03 12.17 6.48
C ILE A 157 -4.68 11.96 7.16
N PHE A 158 -4.72 11.44 8.38
CA PHE A 158 -3.50 11.04 9.08
C PHE A 158 -3.09 9.65 8.61
N TYR A 159 -1.99 9.54 7.88
CA TYR A 159 -1.49 8.25 7.40
C TYR A 159 -0.55 7.56 8.40
N LYS A 160 0.00 8.32 9.35
CA LYS A 160 0.92 7.81 10.36
C LYS A 160 0.81 8.65 11.64
N ILE A 161 0.77 7.98 12.80
CA ILE A 161 1.02 8.60 14.11
C ILE A 161 2.31 8.03 14.68
N ILE A 162 3.15 8.91 15.22
CA ILE A 162 4.35 8.56 15.95
C ILE A 162 4.16 9.06 17.38
N ASP A 163 4.09 8.12 18.31
CA ASP A 163 3.86 8.37 19.72
C ASP A 163 5.16 8.13 20.50
N TYR A 164 5.57 9.11 21.28
CA TYR A 164 6.80 9.14 22.04
C TYR A 164 6.52 9.16 23.53
N LEU A 165 6.70 8.01 24.16
CA LEU A 165 6.58 7.85 25.60
C LEU A 165 7.92 8.19 26.27
N LEU A 166 7.89 9.15 27.22
CA LEU A 166 9.11 9.70 27.86
C LEU A 166 9.30 9.23 29.29
N GLU A 167 8.35 8.47 29.86
CA GLU A 167 8.43 7.96 31.24
C GLU A 167 8.95 6.52 31.28
N ASN A 168 9.75 6.21 32.31
CA ASN A 168 10.33 4.91 32.67
C ASN A 168 11.26 4.30 31.61
N LYS A 169 10.81 3.97 30.43
CA LYS A 169 11.59 3.49 29.28
C LYS A 169 11.13 4.30 28.07
N GLU A 170 12.06 5.04 27.49
CA GLU A 170 11.76 5.77 26.26
C GLU A 170 11.35 4.79 25.16
N GLU A 171 10.15 4.95 24.65
CA GLU A 171 9.59 4.08 23.62
C GLU A 171 9.00 4.93 22.50
N ILE A 172 9.28 4.54 21.25
CA ILE A 172 8.71 5.12 20.04
C ILE A 172 7.72 4.11 19.50
N LYS A 173 6.43 4.48 19.47
CA LYS A 173 5.37 3.66 18.88
C LYS A 173 4.93 4.29 17.57
N VAL A 174 5.09 3.56 16.48
CA VAL A 174 4.66 3.98 15.14
C VAL A 174 3.36 3.28 14.79
N ILE A 175 2.33 4.03 14.51
CA ILE A 175 1.00 3.55 14.14
C ILE A 175 0.75 3.94 12.69
N PRO A 176 0.94 3.03 11.71
CA PRO A 176 0.57 3.28 10.33
C PRO A 176 -0.95 3.20 10.17
N THR A 177 -1.51 4.09 9.38
CA THR A 177 -2.95 4.15 9.09
C THR A 177 -3.80 4.11 10.37
N PRO A 178 -3.66 5.12 11.26
CA PRO A 178 -4.31 5.11 12.56
C PRO A 178 -5.84 5.09 12.39
N PRO A 179 -6.55 4.31 13.23
CA PRO A 179 -8.01 4.36 13.26
C PRO A 179 -8.49 5.72 13.77
N VAL A 180 -9.69 6.14 13.35
CA VAL A 180 -10.26 7.46 13.70
C VAL A 180 -10.48 7.62 15.21
N ASP A 181 -10.73 6.53 15.90
CA ASP A 181 -10.91 6.45 17.36
C ASP A 181 -9.61 6.30 18.14
N HIS A 182 -8.46 6.38 17.48
CA HIS A 182 -7.16 6.37 18.16
C HIS A 182 -7.09 7.51 19.18
N TRP A 183 -6.60 7.22 20.40
CA TRP A 183 -6.60 8.16 21.53
C TRP A 183 -5.99 9.53 21.21
N ALA A 184 -4.99 9.60 20.32
CA ALA A 184 -4.34 10.84 19.89
C ALA A 184 -5.19 11.68 18.93
N LEU A 185 -6.19 11.09 18.28
CA LEU A 185 -7.06 11.75 17.27
C LEU A 185 -8.48 11.96 17.75
N VAL A 186 -8.99 11.07 18.58
CA VAL A 186 -10.42 11.01 18.99
C VAL A 186 -10.95 12.30 19.59
N SER A 187 -10.07 13.12 20.20
CA SER A 187 -10.45 14.44 20.75
C SER A 187 -10.92 15.42 19.67
N GLY A 188 -10.56 15.21 18.41
CA GLY A 188 -10.77 16.16 17.32
C GLY A 188 -9.79 17.33 17.27
N LEU A 189 -8.97 17.55 18.32
CA LEU A 189 -8.03 18.66 18.39
C LEU A 189 -6.97 18.65 17.28
N PRO A 190 -6.29 17.52 16.95
CA PRO A 190 -5.33 17.51 15.85
C PRO A 190 -5.97 17.82 14.50
N THR A 191 -7.20 17.35 14.27
CA THR A 191 -7.97 17.65 13.07
C THR A 191 -8.31 19.13 12.98
N TYR A 192 -8.75 19.73 14.09
CA TYR A 192 -9.05 21.17 14.18
C TYR A 192 -7.80 22.03 13.90
N VAL A 193 -6.65 21.65 14.45
CA VAL A 193 -5.37 22.33 14.19
C VAL A 193 -4.98 22.21 12.71
N ALA A 194 -5.19 21.05 12.08
CA ALA A 194 -4.94 20.85 10.65
C ALA A 194 -5.87 21.67 9.77
N GLU A 195 -7.13 21.83 10.18
CA GLU A 195 -8.16 22.58 9.44
C GLU A 195 -7.93 24.11 9.51
N ASN A 196 -7.52 24.61 10.65
CA ASN A 196 -7.43 26.06 10.89
C ASN A 196 -5.99 26.61 10.84
N GLY A 197 -4.99 25.76 11.00
CA GLY A 197 -3.58 26.18 11.05
C GLY A 197 -3.18 26.95 12.33
N PHE A 198 -4.00 26.90 13.39
CA PHE A 198 -3.75 27.64 14.63
C PHE A 198 -3.09 26.77 15.69
N ILE A 199 -2.27 27.41 16.53
CA ILE A 199 -1.75 26.80 17.76
C ILE A 199 -2.90 26.71 18.76
N CYS A 200 -3.09 25.55 19.36
CA CYS A 200 -4.09 25.31 20.40
C CYS A 200 -3.41 24.91 21.71
N ASN A 201 -3.56 25.73 22.74
CA ASN A 201 -3.07 25.48 24.10
C ASN A 201 -4.25 25.25 25.04
N MET A 202 -4.45 23.96 25.41
CA MET A 202 -5.54 23.53 26.28
C MET A 202 -5.02 23.42 27.73
N MET A 203 -5.27 24.41 28.53
CA MET A 203 -4.76 24.49 29.91
C MET A 203 -5.35 23.44 30.85
N ASN A 204 -6.61 23.03 30.61
CA ASN A 204 -7.32 22.00 31.37
C ASN A 204 -8.33 21.29 30.47
N VAL A 205 -7.98 20.12 30.01
CA VAL A 205 -8.84 19.32 29.10
C VAL A 205 -10.13 18.84 29.76
N ALA A 206 -10.15 18.71 31.09
CA ALA A 206 -11.35 18.26 31.81
C ALA A 206 -12.45 19.35 31.89
N ALA A 207 -12.11 20.60 31.65
CA ALA A 207 -13.01 21.75 31.66
C ALA A 207 -13.42 22.20 30.25
N ASP A 208 -12.96 21.52 29.22
CA ASP A 208 -13.27 21.87 27.84
C ASP A 208 -14.52 21.10 27.37
N ASP A 209 -15.46 21.85 26.78
CA ASP A 209 -16.73 21.29 26.26
C ASP A 209 -16.69 21.10 24.72
N TYR A 210 -15.68 21.62 24.05
CA TYR A 210 -15.58 21.58 22.59
C TYR A 210 -14.83 20.34 22.10
N PHE A 211 -13.72 19.98 22.76
CA PHE A 211 -12.92 18.81 22.42
C PHE A 211 -13.17 17.67 23.42
N THR A 212 -13.41 16.47 22.91
CA THR A 212 -13.72 15.31 23.77
C THR A 212 -12.48 14.48 24.04
N PHE A 213 -11.75 14.81 25.11
CA PHE A 213 -10.61 14.01 25.56
C PHE A 213 -11.07 12.78 26.37
N GLN A 214 -10.31 11.70 26.27
CA GLN A 214 -10.52 10.51 27.06
C GLN A 214 -10.22 10.84 28.55
N LYS A 215 -11.20 10.59 29.43
CA LYS A 215 -11.08 10.88 30.87
C LYS A 215 -10.34 9.80 31.65
N GLU A 216 -10.29 8.59 31.09
CA GLU A 216 -9.59 7.44 31.63
C GLU A 216 -8.19 7.33 31.03
N ALA A 217 -7.41 6.36 31.51
CA ALA A 217 -6.09 6.10 30.95
C ALA A 217 -6.17 5.76 29.46
N VAL A 218 -5.33 6.39 28.65
CA VAL A 218 -5.37 6.24 27.18
C VAL A 218 -4.82 4.89 26.70
N ASP A 219 -3.99 4.25 27.50
CA ASP A 219 -3.40 2.95 27.22
C ASP A 219 -2.98 2.22 28.52
N GLU A 220 -2.32 1.08 28.38
CA GLU A 220 -1.84 0.24 29.49
C GLU A 220 -0.83 0.94 30.42
N SER A 221 -0.24 2.09 29.99
CA SER A 221 0.68 2.88 30.81
C SER A 221 0.00 3.63 31.95
N GLY A 222 -1.34 3.69 31.97
CA GLY A 222 -2.11 4.46 32.94
C GLY A 222 -2.08 5.98 32.70
N PHE A 223 -1.63 6.42 31.50
CA PHE A 223 -1.50 7.83 31.16
C PHE A 223 -2.85 8.54 31.02
N VAL A 224 -3.03 9.62 31.74
CA VAL A 224 -4.25 10.47 31.69
C VAL A 224 -3.90 11.86 31.21
N ILE A 225 -4.64 12.39 30.24
CA ILE A 225 -4.41 13.71 29.66
C ILE A 225 -4.97 14.79 30.59
N LYS A 226 -4.14 15.80 30.91
CA LYS A 226 -4.50 16.94 31.79
C LYS A 226 -4.47 18.27 31.07
N ASN A 227 -3.39 18.54 30.33
CA ASN A 227 -3.22 19.73 29.50
C ASN A 227 -2.51 19.34 28.19
N VAL A 228 -2.78 20.09 27.13
CA VAL A 228 -2.32 19.77 25.78
C VAL A 228 -1.91 21.04 25.05
N LEU A 229 -0.78 20.97 24.35
CA LEU A 229 -0.33 21.97 23.40
C LEU A 229 -0.19 21.34 22.03
N SER A 230 -0.98 21.78 21.05
CA SER A 230 -1.01 21.22 19.69
C SER A 230 -0.73 22.29 18.64
N LEU A 231 0.20 21.97 17.72
CA LEU A 231 0.70 22.90 16.72
C LEU A 231 0.79 22.25 15.34
N PRO A 232 0.54 23.02 14.26
CA PRO A 232 0.78 22.54 12.91
C PRO A 232 2.28 22.45 12.62
N ILE A 233 2.67 21.41 11.89
CA ILE A 233 3.99 21.26 11.28
C ILE A 233 3.86 21.75 9.84
N VAL A 234 4.60 22.81 9.50
CA VAL A 234 4.47 23.50 8.21
C VAL A 234 5.75 23.35 7.41
N ASN A 235 5.65 23.04 6.13
CA ASN A 235 6.78 22.96 5.23
C ASN A 235 7.17 24.34 4.65
N LYS A 236 8.21 24.41 3.82
CA LYS A 236 8.67 25.65 3.17
C LYS A 236 7.65 26.34 2.26
N LYS A 237 6.62 25.61 1.82
CA LYS A 237 5.54 26.13 0.98
C LYS A 237 4.35 26.62 1.78
N GLU A 238 4.52 26.69 3.12
CA GLU A 238 3.44 27.02 4.06
C GLU A 238 2.29 25.99 4.07
N GLU A 239 2.54 24.76 3.58
CA GLU A 239 1.58 23.67 3.61
C GLU A 239 1.70 22.92 4.93
N ILE A 240 0.56 22.59 5.56
CA ILE A 240 0.53 21.80 6.79
C ILE A 240 0.81 20.34 6.42
N VAL A 241 1.92 19.79 6.91
CA VAL A 241 2.38 18.42 6.63
C VAL A 241 2.14 17.46 7.78
N GLY A 242 1.79 17.98 8.94
CA GLY A 242 1.50 17.18 10.12
C GLY A 242 1.12 18.06 11.30
N ILE A 243 0.88 17.40 12.44
CA ILE A 243 0.53 18.05 13.70
C ILE A 243 1.42 17.49 14.80
N ALA A 244 2.05 18.35 15.57
CA ALA A 244 2.76 17.98 16.79
C ALA A 244 1.91 18.31 18.02
N THR A 245 1.72 17.33 18.89
CA THR A 245 0.90 17.48 20.10
C THR A 245 1.70 17.05 21.32
N PHE A 246 1.79 17.93 22.29
CA PHE A 246 2.50 17.75 23.56
C PHE A 246 1.49 17.61 24.68
N PHE A 247 1.72 16.64 25.55
CA PHE A 247 0.79 16.26 26.61
C PHE A 247 1.44 16.39 27.99
N ASN A 248 0.73 16.98 28.92
CA ASN A 248 1.05 17.07 30.33
C ASN A 248 2.45 17.67 30.61
N ARG A 249 2.47 18.92 31.04
CA ARG A 249 3.70 19.49 31.54
C ARG A 249 4.09 18.83 32.89
N LYS A 250 5.35 18.43 33.04
CA LYS A 250 5.84 17.62 34.18
C LYS A 250 5.71 18.31 35.55
N ASP A 251 5.70 19.67 35.60
CA ASP A 251 5.48 20.40 36.81
C ASP A 251 4.00 20.52 37.21
N GLY A 252 3.11 19.90 36.44
CA GLY A 252 1.66 19.94 36.67
C GLY A 252 0.97 21.23 36.31
N LYS A 253 1.69 22.24 35.80
CA LYS A 253 1.14 23.50 35.34
C LYS A 253 0.71 23.38 33.87
N PRO A 254 -0.18 24.27 33.38
CA PRO A 254 -0.45 24.40 31.95
C PRO A 254 0.82 24.85 31.19
N PHE A 255 0.86 24.54 29.89
CA PHE A 255 1.86 25.12 28.99
C PHE A 255 1.72 26.64 28.95
N ASP A 256 2.84 27.36 28.96
CA ASP A 256 2.87 28.80 28.92
C ASP A 256 3.32 29.37 27.57
N GLU A 257 3.33 30.69 27.43
CA GLU A 257 3.72 31.37 26.19
C GLU A 257 5.17 31.01 25.74
N GLN A 258 6.06 30.73 26.71
CA GLN A 258 7.43 30.29 26.36
C GLN A 258 7.45 28.91 25.75
N ASP A 259 6.62 28.01 26.27
CA ASP A 259 6.44 26.66 25.70
C ASP A 259 5.90 26.72 24.26
N GLU A 260 4.92 27.62 24.01
CA GLU A 260 4.37 27.87 22.66
C GLU A 260 5.45 28.36 21.70
N GLN A 261 6.24 29.37 22.08
CA GLN A 261 7.29 29.91 21.22
C GLN A 261 8.40 28.89 20.91
N ILE A 262 8.80 28.07 21.88
CA ILE A 262 9.80 27.02 21.69
C ILE A 262 9.27 25.95 20.76
N THR A 263 8.04 25.49 20.94
CA THR A 263 7.43 24.45 20.13
C THR A 263 7.11 24.93 18.73
N GLU A 264 6.71 26.18 18.54
CA GLU A 264 6.53 26.79 17.22
C GLU A 264 7.85 26.79 16.42
N ALA A 265 8.95 27.24 17.07
CA ALA A 265 10.26 27.14 16.43
C ALA A 265 10.65 25.72 16.06
N LEU A 266 10.33 24.74 16.90
CA LEU A 266 10.60 23.33 16.67
C LEU A 266 9.80 22.78 15.49
N THR A 267 8.51 23.09 15.37
CA THR A 267 7.66 22.57 14.28
C THR A 267 8.13 23.01 12.90
N GLN A 268 8.80 24.17 12.78
CA GLN A 268 9.46 24.59 11.54
C GLN A 268 10.58 23.62 11.12
N PHE A 269 11.36 23.10 12.08
CA PHE A 269 12.39 22.08 11.80
C PHE A 269 11.79 20.72 11.45
N LEU A 270 10.71 20.35 12.12
CA LEU A 270 10.01 19.10 11.79
C LEU A 270 9.47 19.13 10.35
N GLY A 271 8.93 20.26 9.90
CA GLY A 271 8.52 20.44 8.50
C GLY A 271 9.67 20.28 7.49
N TRP A 272 10.85 20.73 7.87
CA TRP A 272 12.07 20.53 7.08
C TRP A 272 12.50 19.04 7.03
N SER A 273 12.38 18.35 8.15
CA SER A 273 12.68 16.93 8.24
C SER A 273 11.76 16.08 7.35
N VAL A 274 10.47 16.40 7.31
CA VAL A 274 9.52 15.73 6.39
C VAL A 274 9.98 15.88 4.95
N LEU A 275 10.34 17.10 4.52
CA LEU A 275 10.78 17.35 3.14
C LEU A 275 12.09 16.61 2.79
N ASN A 276 13.03 16.54 3.74
CA ASN A 276 14.30 15.85 3.53
C ASN A 276 14.10 14.34 3.40
N CYS A 277 13.24 13.74 4.23
CA CYS A 277 12.91 12.32 4.16
C CYS A 277 12.22 11.97 2.85
N ASP A 278 11.26 12.78 2.40
CA ASP A 278 10.62 12.59 1.09
C ASP A 278 11.62 12.62 -0.07
N THR A 279 12.61 13.51 0.00
CA THR A 279 13.66 13.60 -1.02
C THR A 279 14.56 12.37 -0.98
N TYR A 280 14.93 11.92 0.20
CA TYR A 280 15.74 10.72 0.40
C TYR A 280 15.01 9.46 -0.08
N ASP A 281 13.72 9.33 0.25
CA ASP A 281 12.88 8.22 -0.24
C ASP A 281 12.79 8.20 -1.76
N LYS A 282 12.67 9.37 -2.40
CA LYS A 282 12.69 9.48 -3.86
C LYS A 282 14.03 9.02 -4.45
N LEU A 283 15.15 9.41 -3.84
CA LEU A 283 16.48 8.97 -4.27
C LEU A 283 16.65 7.45 -4.11
N ASN A 284 16.26 6.88 -2.99
CA ASN A 284 16.30 5.43 -2.76
C ASN A 284 15.44 4.68 -3.76
N ARG A 285 14.22 5.16 -4.02
CA ARG A 285 13.35 4.57 -5.04
C ARG A 285 13.98 4.63 -6.44
N MET A 286 14.66 5.72 -6.78
CA MET A 286 15.39 5.82 -8.05
C MET A 286 16.55 4.83 -8.11
N GLU A 287 17.27 4.62 -7.02
CA GLU A 287 18.37 3.65 -6.93
C GLU A 287 17.84 2.21 -7.09
N TRP A 288 16.78 1.85 -6.38
CA TRP A 288 16.14 0.53 -6.55
C TRP A 288 15.58 0.32 -7.96
N LYS A 289 14.97 1.34 -8.56
CA LYS A 289 14.55 1.27 -9.97
C LYS A 289 15.73 1.05 -10.91
N LYS A 290 16.87 1.68 -10.63
CA LYS A 290 18.10 1.46 -11.39
C LYS A 290 18.64 0.05 -11.24
N GLU A 291 18.66 -0.52 -10.02
CA GLU A 291 19.06 -1.91 -9.77
C GLU A 291 18.15 -2.89 -10.52
N ILE A 292 16.84 -2.70 -10.43
CA ILE A 292 15.85 -3.51 -11.16
C ILE A 292 16.07 -3.41 -12.66
N ALA A 293 16.25 -2.18 -13.19
CA ALA A 293 16.49 -1.96 -14.60
C ALA A 293 17.80 -2.62 -15.09
N GLN A 294 18.85 -2.61 -14.26
CA GLN A 294 20.12 -3.30 -14.58
C GLN A 294 19.94 -4.82 -14.60
N GLU A 295 19.18 -5.38 -13.65
CA GLU A 295 18.85 -6.81 -13.64
C GLU A 295 18.00 -7.19 -14.87
N MET A 296 17.00 -6.38 -15.21
CA MET A 296 16.17 -6.57 -16.41
C MET A 296 17.01 -6.57 -17.70
N VAL A 297 17.98 -5.67 -17.84
CA VAL A 297 18.84 -5.60 -19.04
C VAL A 297 19.60 -6.90 -19.27
N MET A 298 19.96 -7.65 -18.23
CA MET A 298 20.62 -8.95 -18.37
C MET A 298 19.71 -10.01 -19.02
N TYR A 299 18.39 -9.90 -18.82
CA TYR A 299 17.40 -10.85 -19.35
C TYR A 299 16.64 -10.30 -20.57
N GLN A 300 16.71 -8.98 -20.79
CA GLN A 300 15.93 -8.27 -21.78
C GLN A 300 16.76 -7.97 -23.03
N THR A 301 16.50 -8.71 -24.09
CA THR A 301 16.82 -8.23 -25.43
C THR A 301 15.53 -8.00 -26.19
N LYS A 302 15.33 -6.77 -26.70
CA LYS A 302 14.22 -6.50 -27.64
C LYS A 302 14.31 -7.45 -28.84
N ALA A 303 13.17 -7.71 -29.49
CA ALA A 303 13.15 -8.46 -30.71
C ALA A 303 14.07 -7.82 -31.75
N THR A 304 14.99 -8.61 -32.28
CA THR A 304 15.91 -8.15 -33.33
C THR A 304 15.18 -8.02 -34.67
N PRO A 305 15.67 -7.19 -35.61
CA PRO A 305 15.10 -7.11 -36.94
C PRO A 305 15.01 -8.47 -37.65
N ALA A 306 15.98 -9.37 -37.41
CA ALA A 306 15.97 -10.72 -37.98
C ALA A 306 14.84 -11.60 -37.44
N GLU A 307 14.54 -11.52 -36.13
CA GLU A 307 13.43 -12.22 -35.50
C GLU A 307 12.08 -11.72 -36.00
N VAL A 308 11.92 -10.41 -36.17
CA VAL A 308 10.72 -9.82 -36.76
C VAL A 308 10.56 -10.27 -38.21
N GLN A 309 11.63 -10.27 -39.00
CA GLN A 309 11.63 -10.76 -40.38
C GLN A 309 11.29 -12.25 -40.50
N GLN A 310 11.70 -13.08 -39.56
CA GLN A 310 11.35 -14.51 -39.53
C GLN A 310 9.83 -14.71 -39.55
N ILE A 311 9.06 -13.87 -38.89
CA ILE A 311 7.60 -13.97 -38.84
C ILE A 311 6.94 -13.26 -40.02
N LEU A 312 7.40 -12.06 -40.36
CA LEU A 312 6.86 -11.26 -41.46
C LEU A 312 7.18 -11.85 -42.84
N ASN A 313 8.32 -12.53 -42.98
CA ASN A 313 8.84 -13.10 -44.23
C ASN A 313 8.77 -12.17 -45.44
N THR A 314 9.13 -10.88 -45.21
CA THR A 314 9.04 -9.83 -46.24
C THR A 314 10.10 -9.94 -47.30
N LYS A 315 11.26 -10.56 -47.02
CA LYS A 315 12.37 -10.72 -47.96
C LYS A 315 12.04 -11.54 -49.19
N GLU A 316 11.07 -12.45 -49.12
CA GLU A 316 10.64 -13.25 -50.26
C GLU A 316 9.71 -12.49 -51.20
N LYS A 317 9.07 -11.42 -50.75
CA LYS A 317 8.04 -10.71 -51.52
C LYS A 317 8.36 -9.23 -51.77
N PHE A 318 9.15 -8.60 -50.92
CA PHE A 318 9.44 -7.16 -51.01
C PHE A 318 10.94 -6.94 -50.73
N ASP A 319 11.65 -6.34 -51.67
CA ASP A 319 13.06 -5.86 -51.50
C ASP A 319 13.11 -4.56 -50.65
N GLN A 320 12.04 -4.29 -49.86
CA GLN A 320 11.90 -3.05 -49.08
C GLN A 320 11.87 -3.34 -47.61
N ASN A 321 12.21 -2.33 -46.77
CA ASN A 321 12.01 -2.44 -45.33
C ASN A 321 10.51 -2.54 -44.99
N PRO A 322 10.13 -3.30 -43.95
CA PRO A 322 8.74 -3.41 -43.52
C PRO A 322 8.05 -2.06 -43.24
N GLU A 323 8.85 -1.09 -42.79
CA GLU A 323 8.38 0.27 -42.44
C GLU A 323 7.97 1.09 -43.70
N ASP A 324 8.55 0.75 -44.86
CA ASP A 324 8.28 1.46 -46.13
C ASP A 324 7.16 0.81 -46.94
N CYS A 325 6.57 -0.30 -46.48
CA CYS A 325 5.54 -1.04 -47.18
C CYS A 325 4.13 -0.52 -46.85
N ASP A 326 3.18 -0.64 -47.80
CA ASP A 326 1.75 -0.38 -47.51
C ASP A 326 1.24 -1.34 -46.42
N GLN A 327 0.71 -0.80 -45.34
CA GLN A 327 0.23 -1.58 -44.18
C GLN A 327 -0.87 -2.58 -44.56
N LYS A 328 -1.71 -2.29 -45.57
CA LYS A 328 -2.71 -3.27 -46.03
C LYS A 328 -2.09 -4.50 -46.67
N GLU A 329 -1.02 -4.34 -47.39
CA GLU A 329 -0.25 -5.44 -47.94
C GLU A 329 0.49 -6.20 -46.85
N MET A 330 1.03 -5.49 -45.88
CA MET A 330 1.68 -6.09 -44.71
C MET A 330 0.71 -6.93 -43.88
N TYR A 331 -0.52 -6.47 -43.67
CA TYR A 331 -1.56 -7.28 -42.98
C TYR A 331 -1.89 -8.56 -43.73
N LYS A 332 -2.03 -8.50 -45.06
CA LYS A 332 -2.28 -9.71 -45.87
C LYS A 332 -1.12 -10.68 -45.79
N LEU A 333 0.11 -10.19 -45.86
CA LEU A 333 1.30 -10.97 -45.74
C LEU A 333 1.42 -11.67 -44.38
N LEU A 334 1.24 -10.89 -43.31
CA LEU A 334 1.30 -11.40 -41.94
C LEU A 334 0.21 -12.42 -41.67
N ARG A 335 -1.04 -12.16 -42.13
CA ARG A 335 -2.13 -13.15 -42.04
C ARG A 335 -1.81 -14.48 -42.75
N ALA A 336 -1.13 -14.41 -43.88
CA ALA A 336 -0.75 -15.62 -44.62
C ALA A 336 0.38 -16.44 -43.95
N ASN A 337 1.17 -15.77 -43.10
CA ASN A 337 2.33 -16.38 -42.41
C ASN A 337 2.02 -16.86 -40.98
N ILE A 338 0.85 -16.56 -40.46
CA ILE A 338 0.39 -17.03 -39.14
C ILE A 338 -0.74 -18.06 -39.31
N PRO A 339 -0.89 -19.03 -38.38
CA PRO A 339 -1.93 -20.08 -38.51
C PRO A 339 -3.33 -19.49 -38.39
N GLU A 340 -4.33 -20.12 -38.99
CA GLU A 340 -5.73 -19.81 -38.75
C GLU A 340 -6.13 -20.28 -37.35
N ALA A 341 -7.01 -19.51 -36.67
CA ALA A 341 -7.41 -19.79 -35.30
C ALA A 341 -8.03 -21.19 -35.11
N LYS A 342 -8.71 -21.69 -36.13
CA LYS A 342 -9.35 -23.01 -36.11
C LYS A 342 -8.36 -24.16 -36.28
N ASP A 343 -7.26 -23.95 -37.00
CA ASP A 343 -6.27 -24.98 -37.28
C ASP A 343 -5.43 -25.35 -36.05
N VAL A 344 -5.39 -24.48 -35.08
CA VAL A 344 -4.61 -24.63 -33.85
C VAL A 344 -5.47 -24.52 -32.58
N ASP A 345 -6.78 -24.67 -32.70
CA ASP A 345 -7.75 -24.68 -31.58
C ASP A 345 -7.72 -23.43 -30.66
N LEU A 346 -7.32 -22.27 -31.19
CA LEU A 346 -7.22 -21.04 -30.39
C LEU A 346 -8.54 -20.55 -29.78
N LEU A 347 -9.68 -20.97 -30.33
CA LEU A 347 -11.01 -20.65 -29.87
C LEU A 347 -11.54 -21.63 -28.81
N GLU A 348 -10.78 -22.66 -28.47
CA GLU A 348 -11.20 -23.70 -27.54
C GLU A 348 -10.63 -23.52 -26.16
N PHE A 349 -11.44 -23.70 -25.12
CA PHE A 349 -10.98 -23.69 -23.74
C PHE A 349 -10.04 -24.88 -23.43
N SER A 350 -10.11 -25.94 -24.22
CA SER A 350 -9.22 -27.10 -24.12
C SER A 350 -7.87 -26.93 -24.83
N PHE A 351 -7.59 -25.75 -25.40
CA PHE A 351 -6.31 -25.47 -26.08
C PHE A 351 -5.11 -25.92 -25.25
N SER A 352 -4.13 -26.55 -25.94
CA SER A 352 -2.85 -26.96 -25.37
C SER A 352 -1.69 -26.39 -26.18
N ASP A 353 -0.75 -25.77 -25.47
CA ASP A 353 0.48 -25.21 -26.06
C ASP A 353 1.58 -26.22 -26.31
N PHE A 354 1.47 -27.43 -25.74
CA PHE A 354 2.53 -28.45 -25.79
C PHE A 354 2.98 -28.87 -27.19
N PRO A 355 2.09 -29.00 -28.21
CA PRO A 355 2.51 -29.34 -29.56
C PRO A 355 3.24 -28.21 -30.31
N LEU A 356 3.16 -26.97 -29.82
CA LEU A 356 3.61 -25.78 -30.52
C LEU A 356 5.00 -25.32 -30.05
N SER A 357 5.83 -24.86 -31.00
CA SER A 357 7.08 -24.18 -30.66
C SER A 357 6.81 -22.79 -30.12
N GLU A 358 7.82 -22.17 -29.50
CA GLU A 358 7.68 -20.81 -29.00
C GLU A 358 7.41 -19.78 -30.11
N VAL A 359 7.99 -19.98 -31.28
CA VAL A 359 7.71 -19.14 -32.47
C VAL A 359 6.29 -19.31 -32.96
N ASP A 360 5.77 -20.56 -32.92
CA ASP A 360 4.37 -20.82 -33.29
C ASP A 360 3.42 -20.14 -32.28
N LEU A 361 3.75 -20.18 -31.01
CA LEU A 361 2.99 -19.43 -29.96
C LEU A 361 2.98 -17.93 -30.20
N ILE A 362 4.11 -17.33 -30.62
CA ILE A 362 4.16 -15.92 -31.02
C ILE A 362 3.20 -15.64 -32.18
N LYS A 363 3.22 -16.51 -33.22
CA LYS A 363 2.30 -16.40 -34.36
C LYS A 363 0.85 -16.55 -33.95
N CYS A 364 0.54 -17.48 -33.05
CA CYS A 364 -0.79 -17.67 -32.48
C CYS A 364 -1.24 -16.44 -31.67
N GLY A 365 -0.37 -15.84 -30.89
CA GLY A 365 -0.66 -14.61 -30.15
C GLY A 365 -1.01 -13.45 -31.09
N ILE A 366 -0.28 -13.29 -32.19
CA ILE A 366 -0.59 -12.30 -33.23
C ILE A 366 -1.96 -12.58 -33.86
N ARG A 367 -2.28 -13.86 -34.11
CA ARG A 367 -3.60 -14.26 -34.64
C ARG A 367 -4.73 -13.81 -33.72
N CYS A 368 -4.62 -13.92 -32.42
CA CYS A 368 -5.63 -13.45 -31.48
C CYS A 368 -6.05 -12.00 -31.73
N PHE A 369 -5.09 -11.09 -31.98
CA PHE A 369 -5.40 -9.69 -32.25
C PHE A 369 -6.06 -9.48 -33.60
N PHE A 370 -5.72 -10.26 -34.62
CA PHE A 370 -6.43 -10.24 -35.90
C PHE A 370 -7.88 -10.73 -35.78
N GLU A 371 -8.12 -11.81 -35.06
CA GLU A 371 -9.46 -12.36 -34.81
C GLU A 371 -10.34 -11.40 -33.99
N LEU A 372 -9.75 -10.61 -33.07
CA LEU A 372 -10.44 -9.54 -32.38
C LEU A 372 -10.81 -8.37 -33.32
N GLY A 373 -10.21 -8.27 -34.50
CA GLY A 373 -10.42 -7.18 -35.46
C GLY A 373 -9.83 -5.84 -35.01
N VAL A 374 -8.93 -5.85 -34.02
CA VAL A 374 -8.37 -4.63 -33.41
C VAL A 374 -7.18 -4.07 -34.21
N VAL A 375 -6.46 -4.92 -34.94
CA VAL A 375 -5.25 -4.55 -35.68
C VAL A 375 -5.56 -3.47 -36.74
N GLU A 376 -6.52 -3.74 -37.62
CA GLU A 376 -6.91 -2.78 -38.65
C GLU A 376 -7.70 -1.61 -38.08
N LYS A 377 -8.58 -1.86 -37.09
CA LYS A 377 -9.42 -0.85 -36.48
C LYS A 377 -8.60 0.24 -35.80
N PHE A 378 -7.57 -0.13 -35.06
CA PHE A 378 -6.69 0.80 -34.36
C PHE A 378 -5.37 1.06 -35.11
N LYS A 379 -5.29 0.64 -36.37
CA LYS A 379 -4.13 0.89 -37.27
C LYS A 379 -2.80 0.48 -36.63
N VAL A 380 -2.76 -0.70 -36.03
CA VAL A 380 -1.54 -1.24 -35.41
C VAL A 380 -0.59 -1.69 -36.52
N PRO A 381 0.61 -1.12 -36.69
CA PRO A 381 1.53 -1.54 -37.72
C PRO A 381 1.92 -3.01 -37.55
N ALA A 382 1.98 -3.76 -38.64
CA ALA A 382 2.22 -5.22 -38.61
C ALA A 382 3.59 -5.54 -37.98
N GLU A 383 4.63 -4.76 -38.29
CA GLU A 383 5.96 -4.90 -37.76
C GLU A 383 6.01 -4.55 -36.24
N VAL A 384 5.25 -3.58 -35.80
CA VAL A 384 5.16 -3.19 -34.38
C VAL A 384 4.46 -4.27 -33.57
N LEU A 385 3.33 -4.81 -34.06
CA LEU A 385 2.63 -5.92 -33.41
C LEU A 385 3.53 -7.15 -33.28
N THR A 386 4.24 -7.50 -34.35
CA THR A 386 5.16 -8.65 -34.37
C THR A 386 6.31 -8.43 -33.40
N ARG A 387 6.91 -7.24 -33.41
CA ARG A 387 7.99 -6.88 -32.50
C ARG A 387 7.54 -6.86 -31.05
N TRP A 388 6.36 -6.34 -30.76
CA TRP A 388 5.78 -6.34 -29.43
C TRP A 388 5.59 -7.75 -28.89
N MET A 389 4.92 -8.63 -29.65
CA MET A 389 4.65 -10.00 -29.22
C MET A 389 5.96 -10.78 -28.98
N TYR A 390 6.94 -10.61 -29.85
CA TYR A 390 8.24 -11.25 -29.72
C TYR A 390 9.01 -10.70 -28.51
N THR A 391 8.92 -9.38 -28.25
CA THR A 391 9.55 -8.73 -27.10
C THR A 391 8.88 -9.17 -25.79
N VAL A 392 7.56 -9.33 -25.76
CA VAL A 392 6.84 -9.89 -24.61
C VAL A 392 7.35 -11.29 -24.29
N ARG A 393 7.49 -12.17 -25.31
CA ARG A 393 8.07 -13.51 -25.10
C ARG A 393 9.46 -13.41 -24.48
N LYS A 394 10.33 -12.55 -24.98
CA LYS A 394 11.67 -12.37 -24.44
C LYS A 394 11.70 -11.79 -23.04
N GLY A 395 10.67 -11.07 -22.64
CA GLY A 395 10.51 -10.54 -21.31
C GLY A 395 10.19 -11.58 -20.24
N TYR A 396 9.70 -12.74 -20.62
CA TYR A 396 9.52 -13.89 -19.70
C TYR A 396 10.84 -14.64 -19.55
N ARG A 397 11.22 -14.96 -18.31
CA ARG A 397 12.40 -15.74 -17.99
C ARG A 397 12.16 -17.22 -18.28
N ASP A 398 13.25 -17.97 -18.55
CA ASP A 398 13.20 -19.43 -18.75
C ASP A 398 13.17 -20.13 -17.37
N ILE A 399 12.06 -19.99 -16.65
CA ILE A 399 11.79 -20.64 -15.36
C ILE A 399 10.78 -21.76 -15.51
N THR A 400 10.57 -22.56 -14.48
CA THR A 400 9.87 -23.84 -14.56
C THR A 400 8.40 -23.70 -14.98
N TYR A 401 7.66 -22.72 -14.42
CA TYR A 401 6.22 -22.55 -14.70
C TYR A 401 5.83 -21.16 -15.16
N HIS A 402 6.15 -20.09 -14.41
CA HIS A 402 5.78 -18.70 -14.76
C HIS A 402 6.65 -18.14 -15.89
N ASN A 403 6.66 -18.86 -17.00
CA ASN A 403 7.40 -18.59 -18.23
C ASN A 403 6.47 -18.11 -19.37
N TRP A 404 7.02 -17.92 -20.56
CA TRP A 404 6.26 -17.48 -21.73
C TRP A 404 5.05 -18.36 -22.04
N ARG A 405 5.13 -19.69 -21.86
CA ARG A 405 4.02 -20.61 -22.14
C ARG A 405 2.84 -20.35 -21.22
N HIS A 406 3.08 -20.08 -19.94
CA HIS A 406 2.05 -19.63 -19.01
C HIS A 406 1.45 -18.29 -19.46
N GLY A 407 2.27 -17.26 -19.71
CA GLY A 407 1.80 -15.96 -20.20
C GLY A 407 0.96 -16.06 -21.47
N PHE A 408 1.36 -16.93 -22.40
CA PHE A 408 0.60 -17.22 -23.61
C PHE A 408 -0.77 -17.86 -23.30
N ASN A 409 -0.80 -18.89 -22.45
CA ASN A 409 -2.04 -19.59 -22.09
C ASN A 409 -3.05 -18.64 -21.43
N VAL A 410 -2.59 -17.71 -20.60
CA VAL A 410 -3.46 -16.70 -19.98
C VAL A 410 -4.00 -15.72 -21.02
N GLY A 411 -3.18 -15.25 -21.95
CA GLY A 411 -3.61 -14.41 -23.07
C GLY A 411 -4.60 -15.09 -24.00
N GLN A 412 -4.35 -16.37 -24.35
CA GLN A 412 -5.26 -17.19 -25.16
C GLN A 412 -6.58 -17.43 -24.42
N THR A 413 -6.57 -17.69 -23.13
CA THR A 413 -7.80 -17.89 -22.35
C THR A 413 -8.62 -16.60 -22.26
N MET A 414 -7.97 -15.45 -22.10
CA MET A 414 -8.67 -14.16 -22.16
C MET A 414 -9.34 -13.94 -23.51
N PHE A 415 -8.65 -14.25 -24.59
CA PHE A 415 -9.21 -14.22 -25.93
C PHE A 415 -10.42 -15.17 -26.07
N CYS A 416 -10.33 -16.42 -25.56
CA CYS A 416 -11.44 -17.37 -25.54
C CYS A 416 -12.64 -16.88 -24.72
N LEU A 417 -12.44 -16.32 -23.55
CA LEU A 417 -13.52 -15.76 -22.73
C LEU A 417 -14.27 -14.65 -23.46
N LEU A 418 -13.54 -13.80 -24.18
CA LEU A 418 -14.13 -12.70 -24.95
C LEU A 418 -14.91 -13.22 -26.17
N GLN A 419 -14.36 -14.15 -26.95
CA GLN A 419 -14.94 -14.65 -28.20
C GLN A 419 -15.90 -15.81 -27.96
N THR A 420 -15.39 -16.97 -27.57
CA THR A 420 -16.16 -18.20 -27.36
C THR A 420 -17.08 -18.10 -26.15
N GLY A 421 -16.59 -17.51 -25.06
CA GLY A 421 -17.36 -17.23 -23.83
C GLY A 421 -18.34 -16.06 -23.97
N LYS A 422 -18.31 -15.35 -25.11
CA LYS A 422 -19.18 -14.24 -25.46
C LYS A 422 -19.15 -13.05 -24.49
N LEU A 423 -18.13 -12.93 -23.66
CA LEU A 423 -18.00 -11.80 -22.71
C LEU A 423 -17.68 -10.47 -23.40
N ARG A 424 -17.23 -10.51 -24.67
CA ARG A 424 -16.98 -9.30 -25.46
C ARG A 424 -18.19 -8.34 -25.53
N ARG A 425 -19.40 -8.84 -25.38
CA ARG A 425 -20.65 -8.04 -25.40
C ARG A 425 -20.72 -6.95 -24.33
N TYR A 426 -19.93 -7.07 -23.27
CA TYR A 426 -19.88 -6.09 -22.19
C TYR A 426 -18.81 -5.02 -22.37
N TYR A 427 -17.90 -5.22 -23.34
CA TYR A 427 -16.70 -4.43 -23.54
C TYR A 427 -16.64 -3.81 -24.92
N THR A 428 -15.96 -2.65 -25.00
CA THR A 428 -15.62 -2.06 -26.30
C THR A 428 -14.45 -2.84 -26.95
N ASP A 429 -14.23 -2.62 -28.25
CA ASP A 429 -13.06 -3.20 -28.92
C ASP A 429 -11.72 -2.72 -28.31
N LEU A 430 -11.70 -1.47 -27.81
CA LEU A 430 -10.53 -0.95 -27.11
C LEU A 430 -10.30 -1.65 -25.77
N ASP A 431 -11.37 -1.91 -25.01
CA ASP A 431 -11.29 -2.65 -23.76
C ASP A 431 -10.76 -4.10 -24.04
N ALA A 432 -11.33 -4.80 -25.04
CA ALA A 432 -10.89 -6.13 -25.42
C ALA A 432 -9.42 -6.15 -25.87
N PHE A 433 -8.99 -5.14 -26.62
CA PHE A 433 -7.60 -5.00 -27.04
C PHE A 433 -6.66 -4.85 -25.83
N ALA A 434 -7.01 -3.95 -24.91
CA ALA A 434 -6.23 -3.74 -23.70
C ALA A 434 -6.18 -4.98 -22.79
N MET A 435 -7.32 -5.68 -22.62
CA MET A 435 -7.43 -6.87 -21.76
C MET A 435 -6.55 -8.02 -22.26
N VAL A 436 -6.58 -8.30 -23.57
CA VAL A 436 -5.77 -9.39 -24.15
C VAL A 436 -4.27 -9.03 -24.09
N ALA A 437 -3.90 -7.77 -24.38
CA ALA A 437 -2.53 -7.32 -24.24
C ALA A 437 -2.02 -7.43 -22.80
N ALA A 438 -2.83 -7.01 -21.82
CA ALA A 438 -2.50 -7.13 -20.40
C ALA A 438 -2.35 -8.59 -19.97
N ALA A 439 -3.20 -9.49 -20.47
CA ALA A 439 -3.12 -10.91 -20.14
C ALA A 439 -1.83 -11.56 -20.65
N PHE A 440 -1.35 -11.21 -21.85
CA PHE A 440 -0.03 -11.65 -22.32
C PHE A 440 1.15 -11.14 -21.48
N CYS A 441 1.00 -9.98 -20.84
CA CYS A 441 2.06 -9.34 -20.06
C CYS A 441 1.95 -9.55 -18.55
N HIS A 442 0.91 -10.26 -18.06
CA HIS A 442 0.54 -10.22 -16.63
C HIS A 442 1.64 -10.71 -15.67
N ASP A 443 2.51 -11.63 -16.11
CA ASP A 443 3.62 -12.22 -15.34
C ASP A 443 5.00 -11.97 -15.97
N ILE A 444 5.11 -10.98 -16.86
CA ILE A 444 6.36 -10.65 -17.54
C ILE A 444 7.47 -10.38 -16.53
N ASP A 445 8.66 -10.96 -16.75
CA ASP A 445 9.83 -10.91 -15.85
C ASP A 445 9.58 -11.55 -14.46
N HIS A 446 8.71 -12.55 -14.37
CA HIS A 446 8.54 -13.33 -13.15
C HIS A 446 9.81 -14.11 -12.80
N ARG A 447 10.16 -14.20 -11.51
CA ARG A 447 11.43 -14.74 -11.02
C ARG A 447 11.32 -16.12 -10.38
N GLY A 448 10.16 -16.74 -10.44
CA GLY A 448 9.90 -18.07 -9.86
C GLY A 448 9.71 -18.04 -8.33
N THR A 449 9.53 -16.88 -7.73
CA THR A 449 9.29 -16.70 -6.29
C THR A 449 8.11 -15.78 -6.05
N ASN A 450 7.36 -15.98 -4.96
CA ASN A 450 6.15 -15.22 -4.66
C ASN A 450 6.42 -13.90 -3.89
N ASN A 451 5.38 -13.10 -3.68
CA ASN A 451 5.46 -11.82 -2.96
C ASN A 451 6.01 -11.96 -1.54
N LEU A 452 5.67 -13.04 -0.84
CA LEU A 452 6.17 -13.28 0.52
C LEU A 452 7.69 -13.51 0.53
N TYR A 453 8.21 -14.29 -0.44
CA TYR A 453 9.65 -14.48 -0.59
C TYR A 453 10.37 -13.17 -0.90
N GLN A 454 9.81 -12.33 -1.78
CA GLN A 454 10.37 -11.01 -2.11
C GLN A 454 10.50 -10.13 -0.85
N THR A 455 9.48 -10.16 0.01
CA THR A 455 9.48 -9.41 1.27
C THR A 455 10.52 -9.96 2.25
N LYS A 456 10.57 -11.28 2.45
CA LYS A 456 11.49 -11.93 3.39
C LYS A 456 12.96 -11.78 2.97
N SER A 457 13.24 -11.83 1.68
CA SER A 457 14.60 -11.65 1.13
C SER A 457 15.05 -10.20 1.10
N GLY A 458 14.15 -9.23 1.36
CA GLY A 458 14.46 -7.81 1.27
C GLY A 458 14.84 -7.35 -0.13
N SER A 459 14.23 -7.96 -1.16
CA SER A 459 14.55 -7.68 -2.55
C SER A 459 14.31 -6.20 -2.93
N PRO A 460 14.98 -5.66 -3.96
CA PRO A 460 14.72 -4.32 -4.48
C PRO A 460 13.25 -4.09 -4.85
N LEU A 461 12.57 -5.12 -5.38
CA LEU A 461 11.14 -5.06 -5.69
C LEU A 461 10.28 -4.85 -4.44
N ALA A 462 10.57 -5.57 -3.34
CA ALA A 462 9.86 -5.42 -2.08
C ALA A 462 10.10 -4.06 -1.42
N LYS A 463 11.30 -3.50 -1.58
CA LYS A 463 11.63 -2.14 -1.11
C LYS A 463 10.90 -1.06 -1.93
N LEU A 464 10.72 -1.29 -3.23
CA LEU A 464 10.04 -0.35 -4.12
C LEU A 464 8.52 -0.39 -3.95
N HIS A 465 7.93 -1.59 -3.77
CA HIS A 465 6.50 -1.83 -3.70
C HIS A 465 6.09 -2.41 -2.35
N GLY A 466 5.09 -1.80 -1.70
CA GLY A 466 4.63 -2.23 -0.37
C GLY A 466 3.67 -3.44 -0.40
N SER A 467 2.87 -3.58 -1.46
CA SER A 467 1.86 -4.64 -1.65
C SER A 467 1.80 -5.05 -3.12
N SER A 468 1.29 -6.25 -3.43
CA SER A 468 1.22 -6.79 -4.80
C SER A 468 2.54 -6.58 -5.55
N ILE A 469 3.65 -7.00 -4.94
CA ILE A 469 5.03 -6.61 -5.33
C ILE A 469 5.33 -7.01 -6.76
N LEU A 470 5.12 -8.28 -7.08
CA LEU A 470 5.39 -8.83 -8.42
C LEU A 470 4.43 -8.26 -9.46
N GLU A 471 3.14 -8.19 -9.13
CA GLU A 471 2.11 -7.70 -10.04
C GLU A 471 2.35 -6.22 -10.42
N ARG A 472 2.80 -5.40 -9.48
CA ARG A 472 3.22 -4.01 -9.77
C ARG A 472 4.45 -3.96 -10.67
N HIS A 473 5.40 -4.86 -10.47
CA HIS A 473 6.56 -4.96 -11.33
C HIS A 473 6.16 -5.38 -12.77
N HIS A 474 5.31 -6.38 -12.93
CA HIS A 474 4.79 -6.82 -14.22
C HIS A 474 4.06 -5.69 -14.94
N LEU A 475 3.27 -4.92 -14.20
CA LEU A 475 2.57 -3.75 -14.69
C LEU A 475 3.55 -2.66 -15.18
N GLU A 476 4.54 -2.29 -14.37
CA GLU A 476 5.54 -1.29 -14.74
C GLU A 476 6.33 -1.74 -15.99
N TYR A 477 6.68 -3.02 -16.06
CA TYR A 477 7.34 -3.59 -17.23
C TYR A 477 6.45 -3.50 -18.48
N SER A 478 5.20 -3.89 -18.37
CA SER A 478 4.24 -3.76 -19.48
C SER A 478 4.11 -2.31 -19.96
N LYS A 479 4.09 -1.35 -19.05
CA LYS A 479 4.05 0.09 -19.38
C LYS A 479 5.33 0.58 -20.05
N THR A 480 6.49 0.03 -19.75
CA THR A 480 7.74 0.39 -20.45
C THR A 480 7.71 -0.02 -21.91
N LEU A 481 7.03 -1.12 -22.26
CA LEU A 481 6.82 -1.51 -23.66
C LEU A 481 5.95 -0.51 -24.42
N MET A 482 5.01 0.16 -23.73
CA MET A 482 4.18 1.20 -24.34
C MET A 482 4.91 2.54 -24.52
N ALA A 483 6.05 2.73 -23.87
CA ALA A 483 6.83 3.97 -23.95
C ALA A 483 7.68 4.07 -25.21
N GLU A 484 7.91 2.97 -25.91
CA GLU A 484 8.76 2.92 -27.11
C GLU A 484 7.93 2.77 -28.38
N GLU A 485 8.03 3.73 -29.28
CA GLU A 485 7.22 3.83 -30.50
C GLU A 485 7.26 2.55 -31.35
N ASN A 486 8.44 1.97 -31.54
CA ASN A 486 8.62 0.77 -32.37
C ASN A 486 8.11 -0.54 -31.73
N VAL A 487 7.68 -0.50 -30.47
CA VAL A 487 7.09 -1.63 -29.72
C VAL A 487 5.68 -1.29 -29.23
N ASN A 488 5.30 -0.03 -29.22
CA ASN A 488 4.02 0.44 -28.72
C ASN A 488 2.87 0.10 -29.68
N ILE A 489 2.14 -0.97 -29.41
CA ILE A 489 0.95 -1.37 -30.19
C ILE A 489 -0.22 -0.38 -30.06
N PHE A 490 -0.17 0.55 -29.11
CA PHE A 490 -1.18 1.55 -28.86
C PHE A 490 -0.83 2.96 -29.40
N GLN A 491 0.25 3.08 -30.16
CA GLN A 491 0.78 4.38 -30.63
C GLN A 491 -0.20 5.23 -31.46
N SER A 492 -1.14 4.58 -32.14
CA SER A 492 -2.12 5.27 -32.97
C SER A 492 -3.35 5.77 -32.20
N LEU A 493 -3.44 5.51 -30.90
CA LEU A 493 -4.56 5.91 -30.05
C LEU A 493 -4.47 7.39 -29.69
N GLN A 494 -5.65 8.03 -29.58
CA GLN A 494 -5.75 9.37 -29.00
C GLN A 494 -5.40 9.32 -27.50
N LYS A 495 -4.89 10.44 -26.96
CA LYS A 495 -4.46 10.57 -25.56
C LYS A 495 -5.45 9.95 -24.56
N ARG A 496 -6.73 10.30 -24.65
CA ARG A 496 -7.78 9.77 -23.74
C ARG A 496 -7.97 8.25 -23.88
N GLN A 497 -7.85 7.71 -25.09
CA GLN A 497 -7.93 6.28 -25.34
C GLN A 497 -6.70 5.56 -24.73
N PHE A 498 -5.54 6.15 -24.87
CA PHE A 498 -4.30 5.62 -24.31
C PHE A 498 -4.31 5.62 -22.76
N GLU A 499 -4.80 6.71 -22.14
CA GLU A 499 -5.01 6.78 -20.69
C GLU A 499 -5.98 5.69 -20.21
N ASN A 500 -7.06 5.42 -20.96
CA ASN A 500 -7.97 4.32 -20.64
C ASN A 500 -7.29 2.95 -20.73
N VAL A 501 -6.47 2.73 -21.75
CA VAL A 501 -5.68 1.47 -21.87
C VAL A 501 -4.73 1.28 -20.71
N GLN A 502 -4.04 2.33 -20.29
CA GLN A 502 -3.16 2.27 -19.12
C GLN A 502 -3.94 1.91 -17.85
N HIS A 503 -5.11 2.53 -17.63
CA HIS A 503 -5.99 2.19 -16.52
C HIS A 503 -6.45 0.73 -16.55
N LEU A 504 -6.84 0.21 -17.73
CA LEU A 504 -7.25 -1.18 -17.87
C LEU A 504 -6.10 -2.18 -17.63
N HIS A 505 -4.86 -1.81 -17.99
CA HIS A 505 -3.68 -2.59 -17.63
C HIS A 505 -3.49 -2.66 -16.12
N ASP A 506 -3.67 -1.53 -15.41
CA ASP A 506 -3.64 -1.49 -13.95
C ASP A 506 -4.67 -2.46 -13.36
N VAL A 507 -5.92 -2.37 -13.82
CA VAL A 507 -7.01 -3.25 -13.36
C VAL A 507 -6.69 -4.72 -13.62
N CYS A 508 -6.27 -5.07 -14.84
CA CYS A 508 -6.05 -6.44 -15.25
C CYS A 508 -4.86 -7.09 -14.54
N ILE A 509 -3.70 -6.43 -14.53
CA ILE A 509 -2.47 -7.04 -14.01
C ILE A 509 -2.49 -7.11 -12.48
N ILE A 510 -2.91 -6.04 -11.79
CA ILE A 510 -3.03 -6.08 -10.33
C ILE A 510 -4.08 -7.09 -9.86
N ALA A 511 -5.09 -7.38 -10.67
CA ALA A 511 -6.10 -8.40 -10.36
C ALA A 511 -5.55 -9.83 -10.24
N THR A 512 -4.37 -10.12 -10.77
CA THR A 512 -3.73 -11.44 -10.66
C THR A 512 -3.16 -11.71 -9.27
N ASP A 513 -3.05 -10.70 -8.40
CA ASP A 513 -2.77 -10.93 -6.98
C ASP A 513 -3.96 -11.64 -6.32
N LEU A 514 -3.76 -12.90 -5.95
CA LEU A 514 -4.78 -13.74 -5.32
C LEU A 514 -5.29 -13.18 -3.98
N ALA A 515 -4.48 -12.38 -3.27
CA ALA A 515 -4.94 -11.73 -2.04
C ALA A 515 -6.11 -10.76 -2.32
N LEU A 516 -6.12 -10.12 -3.49
CA LEU A 516 -7.19 -9.25 -3.93
C LEU A 516 -8.42 -10.01 -4.45
N TYR A 517 -8.21 -11.20 -5.02
CA TYR A 517 -9.30 -12.06 -5.51
C TYR A 517 -10.33 -12.35 -4.42
N PHE A 518 -9.89 -12.73 -3.22
CA PHE A 518 -10.80 -13.05 -2.10
C PHE A 518 -11.69 -11.87 -1.69
N LYS A 519 -11.22 -10.65 -1.88
CA LYS A 519 -12.00 -9.43 -1.60
C LYS A 519 -13.04 -9.13 -2.70
N LYS A 520 -12.76 -9.51 -3.95
CA LYS A 520 -13.60 -9.20 -5.13
C LYS A 520 -14.67 -10.24 -5.44
N ARG A 521 -14.44 -11.49 -5.11
CA ARG A 521 -15.33 -12.59 -5.51
C ARG A 521 -16.79 -12.40 -5.07
N THR A 522 -17.01 -11.82 -3.89
CA THR A 522 -18.37 -11.52 -3.40
C THR A 522 -19.07 -10.44 -4.21
N MET A 523 -18.35 -9.46 -4.74
CA MET A 523 -18.89 -8.43 -5.62
C MET A 523 -19.29 -9.02 -6.97
N PHE A 524 -18.48 -9.90 -7.53
CA PHE A 524 -18.81 -10.63 -8.75
C PHE A 524 -20.04 -11.50 -8.58
N GLN A 525 -20.14 -12.24 -7.48
CA GLN A 525 -21.33 -13.06 -7.17
C GLN A 525 -22.61 -12.21 -7.15
N LYS A 526 -22.59 -11.02 -6.54
CA LYS A 526 -23.73 -10.10 -6.56
C LYS A 526 -24.13 -9.67 -7.97
N ILE A 527 -23.16 -9.50 -8.89
CA ILE A 527 -23.45 -9.17 -10.28
C ILE A 527 -24.11 -10.38 -10.97
N VAL A 528 -23.61 -11.59 -10.77
CA VAL A 528 -24.18 -12.82 -11.30
C VAL A 528 -25.60 -13.03 -10.77
N ASP A 529 -25.81 -12.93 -9.46
CA ASP A 529 -27.12 -13.05 -8.80
C ASP A 529 -28.14 -12.01 -9.33
N ALA A 530 -27.68 -10.81 -9.69
CA ALA A 530 -28.54 -9.78 -10.25
C ALA A 530 -28.87 -10.03 -11.73
N THR A 531 -27.95 -10.60 -12.51
CA THR A 531 -28.14 -10.81 -13.96
C THR A 531 -28.81 -12.14 -14.30
N GLU A 532 -28.65 -13.19 -13.49
CA GLU A 532 -29.20 -14.51 -13.71
C GLU A 532 -30.73 -14.54 -13.85
N PRO A 533 -31.53 -13.81 -13.02
CA PRO A 533 -32.99 -13.77 -13.15
C PRO A 533 -33.50 -12.87 -14.28
N MET A 534 -32.64 -12.09 -14.96
CA MET A 534 -33.05 -11.19 -16.04
C MET A 534 -33.44 -11.97 -17.28
N ALA A 535 -34.71 -11.90 -17.67
CA ALA A 535 -35.24 -12.61 -18.86
C ALA A 535 -34.81 -11.98 -20.17
N ASP A 536 -34.54 -10.67 -20.17
CA ASP A 536 -34.06 -9.92 -21.36
C ASP A 536 -32.53 -9.82 -21.33
N GLU A 537 -31.90 -10.49 -22.28
CA GLU A 537 -30.45 -10.44 -22.47
C GLU A 537 -29.92 -8.99 -22.66
N LYS A 538 -30.69 -8.13 -23.31
CA LYS A 538 -30.30 -6.71 -23.51
C LYS A 538 -30.26 -5.95 -22.20
N GLU A 539 -31.20 -6.24 -21.31
CA GLU A 539 -31.22 -5.64 -19.97
C GLU A 539 -30.01 -6.08 -19.14
N ALA A 540 -29.68 -7.37 -19.16
CA ALA A 540 -28.50 -7.90 -18.48
C ALA A 540 -27.19 -7.30 -19.03
N ILE A 541 -27.09 -7.15 -20.37
CA ILE A 541 -25.94 -6.49 -20.99
C ILE A 541 -25.85 -5.02 -20.55
N ALA A 542 -26.97 -4.29 -20.60
CA ALA A 542 -27.01 -2.87 -20.21
C ALA A 542 -26.67 -2.66 -18.72
N TYR A 543 -27.15 -3.58 -17.86
CA TYR A 543 -26.85 -3.57 -16.43
C TYR A 543 -25.33 -3.61 -16.14
N VAL A 544 -24.60 -4.38 -16.91
CA VAL A 544 -23.12 -4.49 -16.78
C VAL A 544 -22.42 -3.38 -17.57
N ALA A 545 -22.70 -3.26 -18.88
CA ALA A 545 -21.94 -2.41 -19.79
C ALA A 545 -22.04 -0.90 -19.46
N ASN A 546 -23.14 -0.46 -18.88
CA ASN A 546 -23.35 0.95 -18.51
C ASN A 546 -22.74 1.33 -17.15
N ASN A 547 -22.16 0.39 -16.44
CA ASN A 547 -21.51 0.64 -15.15
C ASN A 547 -20.03 0.28 -15.20
N PRO A 548 -19.13 1.27 -15.17
CA PRO A 548 -17.69 1.03 -15.23
C PRO A 548 -17.18 0.09 -14.11
N ILE A 549 -17.73 0.24 -12.90
CA ILE A 549 -17.32 -0.57 -11.74
C ILE A 549 -17.65 -2.05 -11.97
N ARG A 550 -18.86 -2.37 -12.46
CA ARG A 550 -19.25 -3.76 -12.75
C ARG A 550 -18.39 -4.36 -13.85
N LYS A 551 -18.11 -3.59 -14.91
CA LYS A 551 -17.17 -4.01 -15.97
C LYS A 551 -15.80 -4.36 -15.42
N GLU A 552 -15.26 -3.53 -14.56
CA GLU A 552 -13.93 -3.74 -13.96
C GLU A 552 -13.90 -4.93 -12.98
N ILE A 553 -14.98 -5.15 -12.22
CA ILE A 553 -15.10 -6.34 -11.35
C ILE A 553 -15.08 -7.62 -12.19
N ILE A 554 -15.85 -7.67 -13.27
CA ILE A 554 -15.88 -8.83 -14.17
C ILE A 554 -14.51 -9.01 -14.83
N MET A 555 -13.91 -7.94 -15.32
CA MET A 555 -12.57 -7.94 -15.91
C MET A 555 -11.51 -8.50 -14.96
N ALA A 556 -11.54 -8.09 -13.71
CA ALA A 556 -10.66 -8.59 -12.67
C ALA A 556 -10.86 -10.09 -12.40
N MET A 557 -12.12 -10.54 -12.37
CA MET A 557 -12.43 -11.96 -12.23
C MET A 557 -12.06 -12.78 -13.47
N MET A 558 -12.18 -12.20 -14.67
CA MET A 558 -11.70 -12.80 -15.91
C MET A 558 -10.19 -13.02 -15.86
N MET A 559 -9.41 -12.04 -15.38
CA MET A 559 -7.97 -12.20 -15.21
C MET A 559 -7.63 -13.33 -14.24
N THR A 560 -8.28 -13.40 -13.09
CA THR A 560 -8.11 -14.51 -12.15
C THR A 560 -8.46 -15.86 -12.82
N GLY A 561 -9.59 -15.93 -13.54
CA GLY A 561 -10.01 -17.14 -14.25
C GLY A 561 -9.07 -17.54 -15.39
N CYS A 562 -8.42 -16.59 -16.05
CA CYS A 562 -7.40 -16.86 -17.07
C CYS A 562 -6.09 -17.36 -16.43
N ASP A 563 -5.65 -16.73 -15.36
CA ASP A 563 -4.41 -17.07 -14.65
C ASP A 563 -4.48 -18.50 -14.06
N LEU A 564 -5.61 -18.86 -13.47
CA LEU A 564 -5.85 -20.20 -12.93
C LEU A 564 -6.30 -21.24 -13.98
N SER A 565 -6.46 -20.88 -15.24
CA SER A 565 -7.13 -21.68 -16.27
C SER A 565 -6.52 -23.05 -16.53
N ALA A 566 -5.23 -23.26 -16.24
CA ALA A 566 -4.57 -24.55 -16.36
C ALA A 566 -5.29 -25.68 -15.60
N ILE A 567 -5.94 -25.34 -14.47
CA ILE A 567 -6.71 -26.29 -13.64
C ILE A 567 -7.97 -26.83 -14.36
N THR A 568 -8.43 -26.18 -15.42
CA THR A 568 -9.63 -26.56 -16.20
C THR A 568 -9.32 -27.35 -17.46
N LYS A 569 -8.04 -27.48 -17.79
CA LYS A 569 -7.58 -28.17 -19.02
C LYS A 569 -7.83 -29.67 -18.94
N PRO A 570 -7.85 -30.40 -20.09
CA PRO A 570 -7.88 -31.85 -20.09
C PRO A 570 -6.83 -32.45 -19.16
N TRP A 571 -7.15 -33.60 -18.55
CA TRP A 571 -6.29 -34.22 -17.52
C TRP A 571 -4.83 -34.41 -17.93
N GLU A 572 -4.61 -34.82 -19.19
CA GLU A 572 -3.28 -35.07 -19.75
C GLU A 572 -2.41 -33.78 -19.78
N VAL A 573 -3.04 -32.63 -19.89
CA VAL A 573 -2.39 -31.31 -19.85
C VAL A 573 -2.27 -30.85 -18.41
N GLN A 574 -3.37 -30.86 -17.67
CA GLN A 574 -3.45 -30.32 -16.33
C GLN A 574 -2.51 -31.05 -15.34
N SER A 575 -2.43 -32.37 -15.40
CA SER A 575 -1.54 -33.15 -14.53
C SER A 575 -0.07 -32.78 -14.71
N LYS A 576 0.38 -32.53 -15.94
CA LYS A 576 1.75 -32.07 -16.22
C LYS A 576 2.00 -30.63 -15.72
N VAL A 577 1.04 -29.75 -15.96
CA VAL A 577 1.14 -28.36 -15.53
C VAL A 577 1.17 -28.28 -13.99
N ALA A 578 0.35 -29.04 -13.29
CA ALA A 578 0.35 -29.09 -11.83
C ALA A 578 1.73 -29.51 -11.26
N LEU A 579 2.40 -30.46 -11.91
CA LEU A 579 3.77 -30.84 -11.54
C LEU A 579 4.79 -29.73 -11.79
N MET A 580 4.63 -28.94 -12.85
CA MET A 580 5.50 -27.81 -13.13
C MET A 580 5.32 -26.69 -12.08
N VAL A 581 4.08 -26.38 -11.69
CA VAL A 581 3.78 -25.42 -10.61
C VAL A 581 4.40 -25.90 -9.29
N ALA A 582 4.18 -27.17 -8.94
CA ALA A 582 4.73 -27.77 -7.73
C ALA A 582 6.26 -27.72 -7.74
N ALA A 583 6.92 -28.04 -8.86
CA ALA A 583 8.37 -28.00 -8.99
C ALA A 583 8.91 -26.58 -8.74
N GLU A 584 8.29 -25.54 -9.28
CA GLU A 584 8.69 -24.16 -9.04
C GLU A 584 8.49 -23.75 -7.57
N PHE A 585 7.40 -24.18 -6.94
CA PHE A 585 7.18 -23.95 -5.50
C PHE A 585 8.22 -24.65 -4.64
N TRP A 586 8.63 -25.88 -5.00
CA TRP A 586 9.70 -26.57 -4.29
C TRP A 586 11.06 -25.92 -4.48
N GLU A 587 11.34 -25.35 -5.66
CA GLU A 587 12.53 -24.54 -5.92
C GLU A 587 12.56 -23.31 -4.99
N GLN A 588 11.43 -22.61 -4.80
CA GLN A 588 11.33 -21.54 -3.81
C GLN A 588 11.55 -22.05 -2.38
N GLY A 589 10.97 -23.19 -2.01
CA GLY A 589 11.16 -23.82 -0.69
C GLY A 589 12.63 -24.16 -0.42
N ASP A 590 13.36 -24.64 -1.43
CA ASP A 590 14.79 -24.87 -1.35
C ASP A 590 15.57 -23.57 -1.12
N LEU A 591 15.18 -22.46 -1.77
CA LEU A 591 15.75 -21.13 -1.52
C LEU A 591 15.42 -20.61 -0.12
N GLU A 592 14.21 -20.84 0.39
CA GLU A 592 13.86 -20.47 1.76
C GLU A 592 14.75 -21.18 2.79
N ARG A 593 15.12 -22.44 2.57
CA ARG A 593 16.06 -23.17 3.43
C ARG A 593 17.49 -22.69 3.30
N THR A 594 17.97 -22.48 2.09
CA THR A 594 19.40 -22.23 1.82
C THR A 594 19.78 -20.76 1.97
N VAL A 595 18.91 -19.84 1.57
CA VAL A 595 19.18 -18.38 1.56
C VAL A 595 18.61 -17.70 2.80
N LEU A 596 17.41 -18.10 3.24
CA LEU A 596 16.71 -17.45 4.35
C LEU A 596 16.84 -18.21 5.69
N ASP A 597 17.42 -19.42 5.66
CA ASP A 597 17.52 -20.31 6.84
C ASP A 597 16.15 -20.55 7.52
N GLN A 598 15.10 -20.72 6.69
CA GLN A 598 13.71 -20.92 7.13
C GLN A 598 13.14 -22.21 6.57
N GLN A 599 12.28 -22.87 7.37
CA GLN A 599 11.52 -24.01 6.87
C GLN A 599 10.36 -23.51 6.00
N PRO A 600 10.20 -24.06 4.77
CA PRO A 600 9.09 -23.71 3.91
C PRO A 600 7.78 -24.28 4.44
N ILE A 601 6.66 -23.68 4.02
CA ILE A 601 5.33 -24.22 4.25
C ILE A 601 5.18 -25.57 3.49
N PRO A 602 4.25 -26.46 3.89
CA PRO A 602 4.10 -27.78 3.28
C PRO A 602 3.96 -27.76 1.76
N MET A 603 3.26 -26.80 1.20
CA MET A 603 3.05 -26.65 -0.24
C MET A 603 4.36 -26.39 -1.01
N MET A 604 5.36 -25.79 -0.35
CA MET A 604 6.67 -25.47 -0.93
C MET A 604 7.76 -26.43 -0.46
N ASP A 605 7.39 -27.45 0.32
CA ASP A 605 8.33 -28.45 0.84
C ASP A 605 8.42 -29.65 -0.10
N ARG A 606 9.56 -29.80 -0.78
CA ARG A 606 9.87 -30.94 -1.65
C ARG A 606 9.73 -32.30 -0.93
N ASN A 607 9.99 -32.32 0.38
CA ASN A 607 9.87 -33.54 1.18
C ASN A 607 8.41 -33.96 1.43
N LYS A 608 7.45 -33.09 1.12
CA LYS A 608 6.00 -33.36 1.20
C LYS A 608 5.33 -33.47 -0.16
N SER A 609 6.11 -33.78 -1.20
CA SER A 609 5.62 -33.94 -2.58
C SER A 609 4.51 -34.97 -2.73
N ASP A 610 4.48 -35.97 -1.86
CA ASP A 610 3.45 -37.01 -1.86
C ASP A 610 2.06 -36.49 -1.48
N GLU A 611 1.98 -35.34 -0.79
CA GLU A 611 0.71 -34.69 -0.45
C GLU A 611 0.11 -33.85 -1.60
N LEU A 612 0.80 -33.74 -2.73
CA LEU A 612 0.37 -32.91 -3.86
C LEU A 612 -1.09 -33.17 -4.30
N PRO A 613 -1.58 -34.43 -4.43
CA PRO A 613 -2.97 -34.66 -4.82
C PRO A 613 -3.98 -34.07 -3.84
N LYS A 614 -3.72 -34.15 -2.54
CA LYS A 614 -4.55 -33.56 -1.50
C LYS A 614 -4.52 -32.03 -1.56
N MET A 615 -3.35 -31.45 -1.80
CA MET A 615 -3.18 -30.00 -1.95
C MET A 615 -3.93 -29.49 -3.18
N GLN A 616 -3.90 -30.21 -4.30
CA GLN A 616 -4.67 -29.90 -5.51
C GLN A 616 -6.18 -29.92 -5.27
N CYS A 617 -6.71 -30.91 -4.56
CA CYS A 617 -8.11 -30.91 -4.15
C CYS A 617 -8.48 -29.67 -3.33
N GLY A 618 -7.65 -29.32 -2.34
CA GLY A 618 -7.85 -28.12 -1.54
C GLY A 618 -7.82 -26.84 -2.36
N PHE A 619 -6.88 -26.71 -3.28
CA PHE A 619 -6.78 -25.56 -4.18
C PHE A 619 -8.02 -25.43 -5.09
N ILE A 620 -8.49 -26.53 -5.64
CA ILE A 620 -9.71 -26.57 -6.44
C ILE A 620 -10.89 -26.09 -5.61
N ASP A 621 -11.08 -26.66 -4.41
CA ASP A 621 -12.26 -26.41 -3.57
C ASP A 621 -12.30 -24.98 -3.02
N PHE A 622 -11.17 -24.44 -2.55
CA PHE A 622 -11.14 -23.15 -1.87
C PHE A 622 -10.91 -21.95 -2.78
N VAL A 623 -10.21 -22.15 -3.92
CA VAL A 623 -9.83 -21.05 -4.81
C VAL A 623 -10.57 -21.14 -6.14
N CYS A 624 -10.46 -22.25 -6.86
CA CYS A 624 -10.86 -22.34 -8.26
C CYS A 624 -12.36 -22.53 -8.47
N SER A 625 -13.00 -23.35 -7.64
CA SER A 625 -14.41 -23.74 -7.83
C SER A 625 -15.36 -22.56 -7.88
N PHE A 626 -15.11 -21.56 -7.04
CA PHE A 626 -15.93 -20.35 -7.03
C PHE A 626 -15.88 -19.62 -8.38
N VAL A 627 -14.69 -19.39 -8.92
CA VAL A 627 -14.49 -18.62 -10.16
C VAL A 627 -15.26 -19.24 -11.31
N TYR A 628 -15.01 -20.52 -11.59
CA TYR A 628 -15.56 -21.19 -12.77
C TYR A 628 -17.04 -21.53 -12.60
N LYS A 629 -17.49 -21.82 -11.39
CA LYS A 629 -18.93 -21.96 -11.08
C LYS A 629 -19.69 -20.67 -11.38
N GLU A 630 -19.21 -19.54 -10.88
CA GLU A 630 -19.90 -18.26 -11.08
C GLU A 630 -19.82 -17.81 -12.54
N PHE A 631 -18.72 -18.04 -13.27
CA PHE A 631 -18.65 -17.80 -14.70
C PHE A 631 -19.59 -18.71 -15.50
N SER A 632 -19.74 -19.98 -15.11
CA SER A 632 -20.69 -20.90 -15.74
C SER A 632 -22.15 -20.46 -15.52
N ARG A 633 -22.48 -19.91 -14.35
CA ARG A 633 -23.78 -19.29 -14.07
C ARG A 633 -23.99 -18.02 -14.90
N PHE A 634 -22.93 -17.21 -15.01
CA PHE A 634 -22.97 -15.94 -15.72
C PHE A 634 -23.13 -16.14 -17.24
N HIS A 635 -22.39 -17.10 -17.83
CA HIS A 635 -22.44 -17.47 -19.23
C HIS A 635 -22.31 -18.97 -19.43
N LYS A 636 -23.32 -19.60 -20.03
CA LYS A 636 -23.33 -21.04 -20.28
C LYS A 636 -22.21 -21.51 -21.21
N GLU A 637 -21.75 -20.66 -22.10
CA GLU A 637 -20.63 -20.89 -23.00
C GLU A 637 -19.30 -21.14 -22.27
N ILE A 638 -19.19 -20.76 -21.00
CA ILE A 638 -18.00 -20.95 -20.15
C ILE A 638 -18.10 -22.24 -19.32
N THR A 639 -19.25 -22.91 -19.33
CA THR A 639 -19.46 -24.19 -18.61
C THR A 639 -18.37 -25.23 -18.87
N PRO A 640 -17.78 -25.39 -20.09
CA PRO A 640 -16.70 -26.34 -20.31
C PRO A 640 -15.48 -26.15 -19.37
N MET A 641 -15.19 -24.94 -18.92
CA MET A 641 -14.11 -24.75 -17.95
C MET A 641 -14.48 -25.30 -16.57
N PHE A 642 -15.72 -25.12 -16.13
CA PHE A 642 -16.20 -25.69 -14.87
C PHE A 642 -16.27 -27.20 -14.89
N ASP A 643 -16.70 -27.79 -16.04
CA ASP A 643 -16.74 -29.22 -16.23
C ASP A 643 -15.33 -29.82 -16.22
N GLY A 644 -14.37 -29.19 -16.90
CA GLY A 644 -12.96 -29.58 -16.87
C GLY A 644 -12.37 -29.54 -15.45
N LEU A 645 -12.67 -28.51 -14.69
CA LEU A 645 -12.27 -28.39 -13.27
C LEU A 645 -12.79 -29.58 -12.45
N ASN A 646 -14.08 -29.87 -12.56
CA ASN A 646 -14.71 -30.95 -11.80
C ASN A 646 -14.14 -32.33 -12.20
N ASN A 647 -13.87 -32.57 -13.51
CA ASN A 647 -13.19 -33.75 -13.95
C ASN A 647 -11.81 -33.91 -13.32
N ASN A 648 -11.02 -32.85 -13.32
CA ASN A 648 -9.67 -32.85 -12.70
C ASN A 648 -9.73 -33.06 -11.19
N ARG A 649 -10.75 -32.51 -10.52
CA ARG A 649 -10.97 -32.75 -9.09
C ARG A 649 -11.18 -34.25 -8.79
N VAL A 650 -11.93 -34.97 -9.62
CA VAL A 650 -12.13 -36.42 -9.47
C VAL A 650 -10.80 -37.16 -9.57
N HIS A 651 -10.01 -36.87 -10.58
CA HIS A 651 -8.70 -37.52 -10.77
C HIS A 651 -7.73 -37.24 -9.60
N TRP A 652 -7.66 -35.98 -9.13
CA TRP A 652 -6.83 -35.63 -7.97
C TRP A 652 -7.32 -36.32 -6.69
N LYS A 653 -8.64 -36.44 -6.52
CA LYS A 653 -9.23 -37.12 -5.36
C LYS A 653 -8.89 -38.60 -5.35
N GLU A 654 -8.97 -39.29 -6.50
CA GLU A 654 -8.56 -40.69 -6.64
C GLU A 654 -7.10 -40.90 -6.26
N LEU A 655 -6.20 -40.02 -6.72
CA LEU A 655 -4.78 -40.06 -6.36
C LEU A 655 -4.56 -39.77 -4.87
N ALA A 656 -5.30 -38.84 -4.29
CA ALA A 656 -5.23 -38.54 -2.85
C ALA A 656 -5.69 -39.71 -1.99
N ASP A 657 -6.75 -40.42 -2.40
CA ASP A 657 -7.27 -41.58 -1.66
C ASP A 657 -6.30 -42.76 -1.74
N ILE A 658 -5.66 -43.01 -2.89
CA ILE A 658 -4.59 -44.01 -3.03
C ILE A 658 -3.41 -43.69 -2.09
N TYR A 659 -3.01 -42.45 -2.04
CA TYR A 659 -1.92 -42.02 -1.15
C TYR A 659 -2.31 -42.18 0.34
N GLN A 660 -3.50 -41.76 0.73
CA GLN A 660 -3.99 -41.90 2.08
C GLN A 660 -4.04 -43.35 2.54
N ALA A 661 -4.53 -44.26 1.65
CA ALA A 661 -4.53 -45.68 1.94
C ALA A 661 -3.13 -46.27 2.17
N LYS A 662 -2.11 -45.77 1.45
CA LYS A 662 -0.71 -46.17 1.69
C LYS A 662 -0.20 -45.66 3.04
N VAL A 663 -0.49 -44.40 3.38
CA VAL A 663 -0.11 -43.83 4.68
C VAL A 663 -0.76 -44.60 5.83
N ASP A 664 -2.06 -44.88 5.74
CA ASP A 664 -2.79 -45.62 6.78
C ASP A 664 -2.24 -47.05 6.92
N ALA A 665 -1.87 -47.70 5.83
CA ALA A 665 -1.24 -49.03 5.86
C ALA A 665 0.13 -49.01 6.58
N LEU A 666 0.97 -48.00 6.27
CA LEU A 666 2.28 -47.83 6.93
C LEU A 666 2.14 -47.51 8.41
N GLU A 667 1.18 -46.66 8.77
CA GLU A 667 0.91 -46.32 10.19
C GLU A 667 0.42 -47.56 10.98
N ASN A 668 -0.46 -48.36 10.36
CA ASN A 668 -0.95 -49.60 10.96
C ASN A 668 0.18 -50.62 11.14
N GLU A 669 1.08 -50.75 10.16
CA GLU A 669 2.24 -51.63 10.26
C GLU A 669 3.21 -51.14 11.35
N ARG A 670 3.46 -49.83 11.44
CA ARG A 670 4.28 -49.25 12.53
C ARG A 670 3.68 -49.52 13.91
N LYS A 671 2.38 -49.30 14.10
CA LYS A 671 1.68 -49.59 15.34
C LYS A 671 1.81 -51.06 15.73
N ARG A 672 1.70 -51.95 14.75
CA ARG A 672 1.86 -53.41 14.94
C ARG A 672 3.26 -53.76 15.37
N LEU A 673 4.29 -53.16 14.75
CA LEU A 673 5.67 -53.37 15.10
C LEU A 673 6.00 -52.80 16.52
N GLU A 674 5.46 -51.67 16.89
CA GLU A 674 5.56 -51.04 18.23
C GLU A 674 4.91 -51.96 19.29
N GLU A 675 3.72 -52.50 18.99
CA GLU A 675 3.04 -53.46 19.87
C GLU A 675 3.80 -54.79 20.02
N GLU A 676 4.40 -55.32 18.92
CA GLU A 676 5.26 -56.51 18.97
C GLU A 676 6.55 -56.29 19.78
N GLN A 677 7.14 -55.07 19.64
CA GLN A 677 8.33 -54.70 20.44
C GLN A 677 7.96 -54.51 21.91
N ALA A 678 6.82 -53.91 22.22
CA ALA A 678 6.32 -53.78 23.58
C ALA A 678 6.02 -55.14 24.24
N LYS A 679 5.44 -56.11 23.46
CA LYS A 679 5.23 -57.50 23.94
C LYS A 679 6.54 -58.21 24.22
N LYS A 680 7.52 -58.12 23.32
CA LYS A 680 8.87 -58.70 23.52
C LYS A 680 9.60 -58.11 24.71
N ALA A 681 9.48 -56.77 24.94
CA ALA A 681 10.05 -56.11 26.09
C ALA A 681 9.33 -56.47 27.42
N GLY A 682 8.04 -56.85 27.36
CA GLY A 682 7.28 -57.36 28.51
C GLY A 682 7.55 -58.82 28.85
N GLU A 683 7.98 -59.64 27.88
CA GLU A 683 8.38 -61.04 28.09
C GLU A 683 9.81 -61.20 28.64
N ASP A 684 10.72 -60.26 28.32
CA ASP A 684 12.10 -60.24 28.85
C ASP A 684 12.22 -59.59 30.26
N GLY A 685 11.12 -59.02 30.79
CA GLY A 685 11.07 -58.34 32.08
C GLY A 685 10.72 -59.18 33.29
N GLY A 686 10.64 -60.54 33.15
CA GLY A 686 10.35 -61.50 34.21
C GLY A 686 11.58 -62.07 34.90
N GLY A 687 12.54 -61.25 35.35
CA GLY A 687 13.72 -61.71 36.09
C GLY A 687 14.44 -60.57 36.80
N GLU A 688 14.28 -60.54 38.13
CA GLU A 688 15.10 -59.94 39.17
C GLU A 688 15.37 -58.43 39.21
N GLY A 689 15.05 -57.87 40.36
CA GLY A 689 15.19 -56.49 40.73
C GLY A 689 16.61 -55.92 40.65
N GLY A 690 16.69 -54.71 40.12
CA GLY A 690 17.89 -53.89 40.16
C GLY A 690 17.53 -52.44 39.92
N LYS A 691 17.57 -51.63 40.96
CA LYS A 691 17.47 -50.17 40.92
C LYS A 691 18.53 -49.61 39.97
N SER A 692 18.13 -48.88 38.96
CA SER A 692 19.04 -47.95 38.31
C SER A 692 18.30 -46.75 37.68
N LYS A 693 18.66 -45.62 38.18
CA LYS A 693 18.73 -44.23 37.74
C LYS A 693 18.11 -43.86 36.37
N THR A 694 17.16 -42.96 36.48
CA THR A 694 16.70 -41.98 35.49
C THR A 694 17.84 -41.37 34.69
N CYS A 695 17.78 -41.48 33.38
CA CYS A 695 18.51 -40.60 32.47
C CYS A 695 17.49 -39.92 31.54
N THR A 696 17.28 -38.66 31.82
CA THR A 696 16.51 -37.73 31.00
C THR A 696 17.40 -37.30 29.84
N ILE A 697 17.03 -37.55 28.62
CA ILE A 697 17.60 -36.88 27.44
C ILE A 697 16.48 -36.13 26.73
N PHE A 698 16.73 -34.83 26.56
CA PHE A 698 15.93 -33.85 25.85
C PHE A 698 15.78 -34.15 24.37
#